data_641950e0e5e3fddb648d83195beb952c
#
_entry.id   641950e0e5e3fddb648d83195beb952c
#
_cell.length_a   1.000
_cell.length_b   1.000
_cell.length_c   1.000
_cell.angle_alpha   90.00
_cell.angle_beta   90.00
_cell.angle_gamma   90.00
#
_symmetry.space_group_name_H-M   'P 1'
#
loop_
_entity.id
_entity.type
_entity.pdbx_description
1 polymer ?
#
loop_
_entity_poly.entity_id
_entity_poly.type
_entity_poly.pdbx_seq_one_letter_code
_entity_poly.pdbx_strand_id
1 'polypeptide(L)'
;MIIKAQWVRKQAAGDAKMIEISSAIKEGALAFLGAEYRLLSFFVVGASVALYIVSTLVESTHWMIVPAFIFGAFFSAFAGNIGMRIATDANARTAQAAKTSLPNALNVSFNGGTVMGLGVAGLAVLGLSLLFLFFIGQFMGQEGSFYANMTIVLETLAGFSLGAESIALFARVGGGIYTKAADVGADLVGKVEAGIPEDDPRNPATIADNVGDNVGDVAGMGADLFGSYVATVLAAMVLGNYVVKDMLDAGTELISFNGMGPILLPLVIAGVGVLASIIGTLFVRIKSNDAKEPQVQKALDTGNWAAILLTLVASWFLIDWMLEDTINMTFFGEGVVAVPSINVFFAACIGLAVGALISMVTAYYTSLGKKPVMDIVQNSSTGAATNIIAGLAVGMKSTFSSVILFAAAIYGSYALAGFYGVALAASAMMATTAMQLAIDAFGPIADNAGGVAEMSELEPQVRERTDILDSVGNTTAAVGKGFAIASAALTALALFAAYVTFTGIDGINIFKADVLAMLFVGGMIPVVFSALAMQSVGKAAMEMVQEVRRQFKEIPGILEGKGKPEYAKCVDISTKAALKEMLLPGLITIITPILIGLLFGAEPLGGYMAGVCVSGVMWAIFQNNAGGAWDNAKKSFEAGVEIDGEMTFKGSEAHKAAVTGDTVGDPFKDTSGPSMNILIKLTCLIGLVMAPLLGDGHSSDVLHVEVQMERTDEGMAKGTLTVVTDQDGQEVEQVKVFEGTATEVQEAITTAESELGVTKK
;
A
#
# COMPACT_ATOMS: atom_id res chain seq x y z
N MET A 1 14.07 -17.09 2.15
CA MET A 1 14.78 -15.82 2.39
C MET A 1 16.25 -16.02 2.78
N ILE A 2 16.58 -16.57 3.97
CA ILE A 2 17.96 -16.66 4.52
C ILE A 2 18.97 -17.32 3.57
N ILE A 3 18.58 -18.43 2.94
CA ILE A 3 19.44 -19.16 1.99
C ILE A 3 19.82 -18.28 0.80
N LYS A 4 18.85 -17.56 0.22
CA LYS A 4 19.10 -16.64 -0.90
C LYS A 4 19.95 -15.44 -0.47
N ALA A 5 19.71 -14.88 0.72
CA ALA A 5 20.55 -13.80 1.27
C ALA A 5 22.02 -14.23 1.44
N GLN A 6 22.24 -15.42 1.98
CA GLN A 6 23.59 -15.99 2.08
C GLN A 6 24.23 -16.23 0.71
N TRP A 7 23.43 -16.66 -0.27
CA TRP A 7 23.92 -16.87 -1.63
C TRP A 7 24.34 -15.55 -2.28
N VAL A 8 23.53 -14.48 -2.18
CA VAL A 8 23.89 -13.14 -2.68
C VAL A 8 25.19 -12.65 -2.04
N ARG A 9 25.29 -12.73 -0.71
CA ARG A 9 26.50 -12.30 0.03
C ARG A 9 27.78 -13.06 -0.32
N LYS A 10 27.66 -14.29 -0.82
CA LYS A 10 28.79 -15.10 -1.29
C LYS A 10 29.27 -14.72 -2.69
N GLN A 11 28.50 -13.96 -3.47
CA GLN A 11 28.96 -13.48 -4.78
C GLN A 11 30.09 -12.47 -4.61
N ALA A 12 30.97 -12.39 -5.62
CA ALA A 12 32.11 -11.45 -5.60
C ALA A 12 31.61 -10.00 -5.56
N ALA A 13 32.16 -9.20 -4.66
CA ALA A 13 31.79 -7.79 -4.46
C ALA A 13 32.51 -6.83 -5.43
N GLY A 14 33.43 -7.31 -6.25
CA GLY A 14 34.19 -6.51 -7.19
C GLY A 14 35.59 -6.12 -6.68
N ASP A 15 36.17 -5.13 -7.33
CA ASP A 15 37.50 -4.59 -7.00
C ASP A 15 37.45 -3.61 -5.81
N ALA A 16 38.58 -3.06 -5.42
CA ALA A 16 38.69 -2.19 -4.26
C ALA A 16 37.86 -0.89 -4.40
N LYS A 17 37.74 -0.30 -5.61
CA LYS A 17 36.98 0.91 -5.88
C LYS A 17 35.48 0.64 -5.78
N MET A 18 34.99 -0.47 -6.34
CA MET A 18 33.59 -0.91 -6.21
C MET A 18 33.22 -1.14 -4.75
N ILE A 19 34.09 -1.76 -3.96
CA ILE A 19 33.88 -2.02 -2.54
C ILE A 19 33.82 -0.70 -1.73
N GLU A 20 34.71 0.26 -2.02
CA GLU A 20 34.73 1.58 -1.38
C GLU A 20 33.40 2.32 -1.64
N ILE A 21 32.94 2.41 -2.89
CA ILE A 21 31.69 3.06 -3.29
C ILE A 21 30.49 2.37 -2.63
N SER A 22 30.39 1.06 -2.76
CA SER A 22 29.30 0.28 -2.17
C SER A 22 29.25 0.40 -0.64
N SER A 23 30.42 0.53 0.01
CA SER A 23 30.50 0.75 1.47
C SER A 23 30.00 2.13 1.85
N ALA A 24 30.32 3.18 1.06
CA ALA A 24 29.84 4.52 1.28
C ALA A 24 28.30 4.61 1.13
N ILE A 25 27.75 3.96 0.08
CA ILE A 25 26.29 3.87 -0.13
C ILE A 25 25.63 3.17 1.06
N LYS A 26 26.16 2.04 1.48
CA LYS A 26 25.63 1.26 2.62
C LYS A 26 25.70 2.03 3.94
N GLU A 27 26.80 2.74 4.20
CA GLU A 27 26.97 3.56 5.39
C GLU A 27 25.95 4.71 5.40
N GLY A 28 25.76 5.41 4.28
CA GLY A 28 24.74 6.45 4.12
C GLY A 28 23.33 5.93 4.37
N ALA A 29 22.98 4.79 3.77
CA ALA A 29 21.66 4.18 3.95
C ALA A 29 21.39 3.74 5.41
N LEU A 30 22.40 3.19 6.08
CA LEU A 30 22.30 2.85 7.51
C LEU A 30 22.19 4.09 8.41
N ALA A 31 22.88 5.19 8.07
CA ALA A 31 22.82 6.43 8.81
C ALA A 31 21.42 7.06 8.70
N PHE A 32 20.84 7.08 7.50
CA PHE A 32 19.46 7.53 7.28
C PHE A 32 18.46 6.71 8.10
N LEU A 33 18.44 5.38 7.95
CA LEU A 33 17.54 4.52 8.72
C LEU A 33 17.70 4.67 10.23
N GLY A 34 18.95 4.83 10.71
CA GLY A 34 19.19 5.05 12.13
C GLY A 34 18.61 6.37 12.65
N ALA A 35 18.66 7.43 11.84
CA ALA A 35 18.05 8.73 12.15
C ALA A 35 16.52 8.69 12.07
N GLU A 36 15.99 8.04 11.03
CA GLU A 36 14.56 7.83 10.83
C GLU A 36 13.93 7.02 11.97
N TYR A 37 14.50 5.87 12.33
CA TYR A 37 13.98 5.02 13.42
C TYR A 37 14.02 5.72 14.77
N ARG A 38 15.00 6.59 15.01
CA ARG A 38 15.04 7.41 16.22
C ARG A 38 13.83 8.37 16.26
N LEU A 39 13.51 9.03 15.16
CA LEU A 39 12.36 9.92 15.07
C LEU A 39 11.05 9.14 15.21
N LEU A 40 10.92 8.03 14.49
CA LEU A 40 9.73 7.17 14.53
C LEU A 40 9.51 6.53 15.90
N SER A 41 10.56 6.27 16.68
CA SER A 41 10.41 5.76 18.05
C SER A 41 9.66 6.74 18.97
N PHE A 42 9.86 8.05 18.82
CA PHE A 42 9.07 9.05 19.55
C PHE A 42 7.60 9.04 19.13
N PHE A 43 7.34 8.90 17.82
CA PHE A 43 5.99 8.76 17.30
C PHE A 43 5.30 7.50 17.85
N VAL A 44 5.97 6.35 17.80
CA VAL A 44 5.44 5.06 18.32
C VAL A 44 5.10 5.17 19.80
N VAL A 45 5.97 5.79 20.62
CA VAL A 45 5.68 6.01 22.04
C VAL A 45 4.46 6.91 22.23
N GLY A 46 4.38 8.03 21.50
CA GLY A 46 3.22 8.95 21.59
C GLY A 46 1.91 8.28 21.17
N ALA A 47 1.91 7.56 20.04
CA ALA A 47 0.74 6.83 19.58
C ALA A 47 0.34 5.68 20.53
N SER A 48 1.32 4.97 21.12
CA SER A 48 1.07 3.94 22.14
C SER A 48 0.38 4.50 23.39
N VAL A 49 0.81 5.68 23.84
CA VAL A 49 0.15 6.35 24.97
C VAL A 49 -1.27 6.76 24.61
N ALA A 50 -1.49 7.30 23.41
CA ALA A 50 -2.84 7.65 22.96
C ALA A 50 -3.76 6.42 22.87
N LEU A 51 -3.28 5.33 22.26
CA LEU A 51 -4.04 4.07 22.20
C LEU A 51 -4.32 3.48 23.58
N TYR A 52 -3.37 3.56 24.50
CA TYR A 52 -3.60 3.12 25.88
C TYR A 52 -4.70 3.93 26.56
N ILE A 53 -4.69 5.26 26.40
CA ILE A 53 -5.74 6.13 26.94
C ILE A 53 -7.10 5.75 26.34
N VAL A 54 -7.19 5.59 25.02
CA VAL A 54 -8.43 5.16 24.33
C VAL A 54 -8.92 3.83 24.90
N SER A 55 -8.03 2.83 25.03
CA SER A 55 -8.39 1.51 25.56
C SER A 55 -8.81 1.50 27.04
N THR A 56 -8.57 2.58 27.78
CA THR A 56 -9.08 2.73 29.17
C THR A 56 -10.39 3.51 29.25
N LEU A 57 -10.76 4.22 28.19
CA LEU A 57 -12.00 5.01 28.10
C LEU A 57 -13.13 4.25 27.42
N VAL A 58 -12.82 3.23 26.63
CA VAL A 58 -13.76 2.45 25.82
C VAL A 58 -13.72 0.99 26.28
N GLU A 59 -14.82 0.49 26.85
CA GLU A 59 -14.90 -0.87 27.41
C GLU A 59 -14.72 -1.97 26.35
N SER A 60 -15.15 -1.72 25.12
CA SER A 60 -15.00 -2.66 24.01
C SER A 60 -13.57 -2.80 23.51
N THR A 61 -12.66 -1.84 23.77
CA THR A 61 -11.28 -1.87 23.28
C THR A 61 -10.32 -2.40 24.35
N HIS A 62 -9.61 -3.47 24.05
CA HIS A 62 -8.69 -4.09 25.01
C HIS A 62 -7.27 -3.46 24.93
N TRP A 63 -6.63 -3.22 26.08
CA TRP A 63 -5.30 -2.59 26.18
C TRP A 63 -4.20 -3.33 25.39
N MET A 64 -4.38 -4.62 25.05
CA MET A 64 -3.45 -5.40 24.23
C MET A 64 -3.31 -4.87 22.78
N ILE A 65 -4.16 -3.93 22.34
CA ILE A 65 -3.97 -3.20 21.07
C ILE A 65 -2.63 -2.44 21.05
N VAL A 66 -2.15 -2.00 22.22
CA VAL A 66 -0.87 -1.26 22.34
C VAL A 66 0.35 -2.13 22.01
N PRO A 67 0.58 -3.29 22.66
CA PRO A 67 1.66 -4.17 22.23
C PRO A 67 1.49 -4.65 20.80
N ALA A 68 0.27 -4.91 20.29
CA ALA A 68 0.04 -5.25 18.90
C ALA A 68 0.54 -4.13 17.96
N PHE A 69 0.22 -2.87 18.26
CA PHE A 69 0.69 -1.70 17.54
C PHE A 69 2.23 -1.61 17.52
N ILE A 70 2.88 -1.78 18.66
CA ILE A 70 4.34 -1.74 18.78
C ILE A 70 4.97 -2.87 17.95
N PHE A 71 4.42 -4.09 17.99
CA PHE A 71 4.89 -5.20 17.17
C PHE A 71 4.71 -4.92 15.67
N GLY A 72 3.58 -4.33 15.25
CA GLY A 72 3.34 -3.91 13.87
C GLY A 72 4.38 -2.90 13.38
N ALA A 73 4.62 -1.87 14.17
CA ALA A 73 5.64 -0.87 13.90
C ALA A 73 7.04 -1.48 13.77
N PHE A 74 7.40 -2.37 14.71
CA PHE A 74 8.69 -3.06 14.68
C PHE A 74 8.84 -3.96 13.44
N PHE A 75 7.83 -4.76 13.09
CA PHE A 75 7.90 -5.67 11.94
C PHE A 75 7.98 -4.91 10.62
N SER A 76 7.26 -3.80 10.48
CA SER A 76 7.32 -2.93 9.29
C SER A 76 8.71 -2.31 9.11
N ALA A 77 9.26 -1.71 10.17
CA ALA A 77 10.63 -1.18 10.18
C ALA A 77 11.66 -2.28 9.87
N PHE A 78 11.47 -3.46 10.43
CA PHE A 78 12.36 -4.60 10.22
C PHE A 78 12.30 -5.14 8.79
N ALA A 79 11.11 -5.18 8.17
CA ALA A 79 10.92 -5.55 6.78
C ALA A 79 11.69 -4.60 5.84
N GLY A 80 11.54 -3.28 6.03
CA GLY A 80 12.32 -2.27 5.30
C GLY A 80 13.84 -2.41 5.51
N ASN A 81 14.27 -2.67 6.74
CA ASN A 81 15.69 -2.88 7.06
C ASN A 81 16.29 -4.10 6.35
N ILE A 82 15.56 -5.23 6.29
CA ILE A 82 15.99 -6.42 5.55
C ILE A 82 16.16 -6.07 4.07
N GLY A 83 15.19 -5.39 3.46
CA GLY A 83 15.23 -4.97 2.06
C GLY A 83 16.46 -4.11 1.76
N MET A 84 16.65 -3.03 2.51
CA MET A 84 17.78 -2.12 2.33
C MET A 84 19.14 -2.82 2.48
N ARG A 85 19.31 -3.68 3.50
CA ARG A 85 20.57 -4.41 3.72
C ARG A 85 20.90 -5.36 2.60
N ILE A 86 19.91 -6.07 2.04
CA ILE A 86 20.17 -6.99 0.93
C ILE A 86 20.38 -6.24 -0.39
N ALA A 87 19.69 -5.12 -0.62
CA ALA A 87 19.90 -4.29 -1.79
C ALA A 87 21.32 -3.71 -1.81
N THR A 88 21.76 -3.06 -0.72
CA THR A 88 23.12 -2.54 -0.61
C THR A 88 24.20 -3.63 -0.71
N ASP A 89 23.92 -4.85 -0.23
CA ASP A 89 24.83 -6.01 -0.43
C ASP A 89 24.81 -6.48 -1.89
N ALA A 90 23.72 -6.31 -2.65
CA ALA A 90 23.56 -6.79 -4.01
C ALA A 90 24.10 -5.83 -5.07
N ASN A 91 24.09 -4.50 -4.85
CA ASN A 91 24.43 -3.47 -5.82
C ASN A 91 25.79 -3.73 -6.50
N ALA A 92 26.89 -3.70 -5.76
CA ALA A 92 28.23 -3.97 -6.32
C ALA A 92 28.38 -5.39 -6.85
N ARG A 93 27.71 -6.38 -6.25
CA ARG A 93 27.73 -7.77 -6.71
C ARG A 93 27.04 -7.96 -8.04
N THR A 94 25.97 -7.18 -8.31
CA THR A 94 25.28 -7.14 -9.60
C THR A 94 26.20 -6.53 -10.65
N ALA A 95 26.84 -5.38 -10.35
CA ALA A 95 27.84 -4.76 -11.23
C ALA A 95 29.01 -5.72 -11.53
N GLN A 96 29.52 -6.41 -10.54
CA GLN A 96 30.59 -7.41 -10.72
C GLN A 96 30.13 -8.60 -11.57
N ALA A 97 28.88 -9.07 -11.39
CA ALA A 97 28.31 -10.14 -12.20
C ALA A 97 28.10 -9.70 -13.65
N ALA A 98 27.75 -8.41 -13.88
CA ALA A 98 27.60 -7.81 -15.20
C ALA A 98 28.91 -7.79 -16.01
N LYS A 99 30.10 -7.78 -15.37
CA LYS A 99 31.38 -7.98 -16.04
C LYS A 99 31.43 -9.31 -16.81
N THR A 100 30.78 -10.33 -16.25
CA THR A 100 30.80 -11.69 -16.83
C THR A 100 29.68 -11.86 -17.85
N SER A 101 28.42 -11.59 -17.47
CA SER A 101 27.27 -11.75 -18.38
C SER A 101 26.01 -11.10 -17.84
N LEU A 102 25.08 -10.72 -18.74
CA LEU A 102 23.76 -10.24 -18.40
C LEU A 102 22.92 -11.26 -17.61
N PRO A 103 22.89 -12.58 -17.95
CA PRO A 103 22.21 -13.58 -17.13
C PRO A 103 22.68 -13.66 -15.68
N ASN A 104 24.00 -13.50 -15.45
CA ASN A 104 24.55 -13.51 -14.10
C ASN A 104 24.15 -12.25 -13.31
N ALA A 105 24.16 -11.09 -13.96
CA ALA A 105 23.72 -9.84 -13.34
C ALA A 105 22.24 -9.91 -12.93
N LEU A 106 21.36 -10.36 -13.85
CA LEU A 106 19.95 -10.60 -13.54
C LEU A 106 19.77 -11.57 -12.37
N ASN A 107 20.55 -12.65 -12.34
CA ASN A 107 20.42 -13.64 -11.27
C ASN A 107 20.79 -13.06 -9.89
N VAL A 108 21.82 -12.20 -9.82
CA VAL A 108 22.22 -11.56 -8.55
C VAL A 108 21.19 -10.52 -8.11
N SER A 109 20.81 -9.58 -8.99
CA SER A 109 19.85 -8.53 -8.66
C SER A 109 18.46 -9.08 -8.30
N PHE A 110 17.95 -10.04 -9.09
CA PHE A 110 16.65 -10.68 -8.84
C PHE A 110 16.65 -11.53 -7.56
N ASN A 111 17.75 -12.22 -7.21
CA ASN A 111 17.83 -12.89 -5.92
C ASN A 111 17.89 -11.89 -4.75
N GLY A 112 18.50 -10.72 -4.92
CA GLY A 112 18.41 -9.62 -3.96
C GLY A 112 16.96 -9.18 -3.74
N GLY A 113 16.23 -8.89 -4.80
CA GLY A 113 14.79 -8.59 -4.76
C GLY A 113 13.95 -9.72 -4.15
N THR A 114 14.28 -10.97 -4.49
CA THR A 114 13.56 -12.14 -3.90
C THR A 114 13.74 -12.22 -2.37
N VAL A 115 14.90 -11.89 -1.83
CA VAL A 115 15.10 -11.86 -0.37
C VAL A 115 14.17 -10.85 0.29
N MET A 116 14.03 -9.68 -0.33
CA MET A 116 13.10 -8.65 0.14
C MET A 116 11.65 -9.14 0.06
N GLY A 117 11.20 -9.60 -1.11
CA GLY A 117 9.80 -10.06 -1.32
C GLY A 117 9.40 -11.16 -0.35
N LEU A 118 10.24 -12.19 -0.19
CA LEU A 118 10.00 -13.27 0.76
C LEU A 118 10.14 -12.82 2.22
N GLY A 119 10.97 -11.82 2.49
CA GLY A 119 11.14 -11.24 3.82
C GLY A 119 9.87 -10.51 4.25
N VAL A 120 9.37 -9.62 3.41
CA VAL A 120 8.19 -8.80 3.67
C VAL A 120 6.94 -9.68 3.84
N ALA A 121 6.58 -10.47 2.82
CA ALA A 121 5.38 -11.30 2.87
C ALA A 121 5.47 -12.41 3.94
N GLY A 122 6.66 -13.01 4.12
CA GLY A 122 6.88 -14.00 5.16
C GLY A 122 6.75 -13.44 6.58
N LEU A 123 7.26 -12.23 6.83
CA LEU A 123 7.10 -11.55 8.13
C LEU A 123 5.64 -11.14 8.36
N ALA A 124 4.91 -10.71 7.32
CA ALA A 124 3.51 -10.33 7.43
C ALA A 124 2.64 -11.52 7.83
N VAL A 125 2.77 -12.65 7.13
CA VAL A 125 2.05 -13.90 7.46
C VAL A 125 2.44 -14.39 8.85
N LEU A 126 3.75 -14.40 9.18
CA LEU A 126 4.24 -14.85 10.47
C LEU A 126 3.71 -13.96 11.62
N GLY A 127 3.79 -12.64 11.47
CA GLY A 127 3.34 -11.68 12.48
C GLY A 127 1.85 -11.79 12.75
N LEU A 128 1.03 -11.80 11.69
CA LEU A 128 -0.42 -12.00 11.79
C LEU A 128 -0.75 -13.34 12.46
N SER A 129 -0.13 -14.44 11.99
CA SER A 129 -0.42 -15.78 12.53
C SER A 129 -0.05 -15.91 13.99
N LEU A 130 1.13 -15.42 14.41
CA LEU A 130 1.59 -15.54 15.80
C LEU A 130 0.72 -14.70 16.75
N LEU A 131 0.40 -13.47 16.37
CA LEU A 131 -0.46 -12.61 17.19
C LEU A 131 -1.89 -13.11 17.22
N PHE A 132 -2.43 -13.57 16.10
CA PHE A 132 -3.77 -14.17 16.05
C PHE A 132 -3.87 -15.39 16.96
N LEU A 133 -2.93 -16.33 16.91
CA LEU A 133 -2.87 -17.49 17.80
C LEU A 133 -2.72 -17.08 19.28
N PHE A 134 -1.92 -16.06 19.55
CA PHE A 134 -1.75 -15.55 20.90
C PHE A 134 -3.06 -14.96 21.44
N PHE A 135 -3.74 -14.12 20.66
CA PHE A 135 -4.99 -13.49 21.08
C PHE A 135 -6.16 -14.48 21.16
N ILE A 136 -6.24 -15.48 20.28
CA ILE A 136 -7.17 -16.61 20.45
C ILE A 136 -6.97 -17.25 21.82
N GLY A 137 -5.73 -17.58 22.20
CA GLY A 137 -5.42 -18.17 23.49
C GLY A 137 -5.79 -17.29 24.70
N GLN A 138 -5.84 -15.96 24.51
CA GLN A 138 -6.20 -15.03 25.58
C GLN A 138 -7.71 -14.79 25.70
N PHE A 139 -8.42 -14.71 24.57
CA PHE A 139 -9.81 -14.21 24.56
C PHE A 139 -10.86 -15.28 24.31
N MET A 140 -10.58 -16.33 23.50
CA MET A 140 -11.60 -17.34 23.14
C MET A 140 -12.03 -18.26 24.29
N GLY A 141 -11.34 -18.25 25.42
CA GLY A 141 -11.72 -19.00 26.62
C GLY A 141 -12.50 -18.16 27.66
N GLN A 142 -12.81 -16.91 27.35
CA GLN A 142 -13.57 -16.02 28.25
C GLN A 142 -15.07 -16.25 28.08
N GLU A 143 -15.86 -15.76 29.06
CA GLU A 143 -17.33 -15.75 28.97
C GLU A 143 -17.74 -14.84 27.77
N GLY A 144 -18.74 -15.27 27.01
CA GLY A 144 -19.23 -14.56 25.84
C GLY A 144 -19.45 -15.48 24.64
N SER A 145 -20.08 -14.93 23.59
CA SER A 145 -20.30 -15.68 22.35
C SER A 145 -18.98 -15.82 21.56
N PHE A 146 -18.91 -16.81 20.68
CA PHE A 146 -17.77 -16.99 19.76
C PHE A 146 -17.50 -15.72 18.97
N TYR A 147 -18.56 -15.11 18.43
CA TYR A 147 -18.46 -13.89 17.63
C TYR A 147 -17.89 -12.71 18.42
N ALA A 148 -18.40 -12.45 19.64
CA ALA A 148 -17.95 -11.35 20.49
C ALA A 148 -16.46 -11.49 20.85
N ASN A 149 -16.06 -12.68 21.32
CA ASN A 149 -14.65 -12.94 21.66
C ASN A 149 -13.73 -12.83 20.46
N MET A 150 -14.16 -13.31 19.27
CA MET A 150 -13.38 -13.19 18.04
C MET A 150 -13.28 -11.74 17.56
N THR A 151 -14.32 -10.93 17.78
CA THR A 151 -14.28 -9.49 17.50
C THR A 151 -13.18 -8.80 18.30
N ILE A 152 -13.05 -9.09 19.60
CA ILE A 152 -11.96 -8.57 20.45
C ILE A 152 -10.58 -9.01 19.93
N VAL A 153 -10.46 -10.28 19.49
CA VAL A 153 -9.22 -10.80 18.88
C VAL A 153 -8.83 -9.99 17.67
N LEU A 154 -9.75 -9.77 16.72
CA LEU A 154 -9.49 -9.09 15.46
C LEU A 154 -9.30 -7.58 15.62
N GLU A 155 -10.04 -6.96 16.53
CA GLU A 155 -9.87 -5.56 16.89
C GLU A 155 -8.50 -5.30 17.54
N THR A 156 -8.09 -6.16 18.46
CA THR A 156 -6.74 -6.11 19.05
C THR A 156 -5.66 -6.29 17.98
N LEU A 157 -5.90 -7.19 17.01
CA LEU A 157 -5.00 -7.43 15.87
C LEU A 157 -4.97 -6.23 14.92
N ALA A 158 -6.01 -5.39 14.85
CA ALA A 158 -5.98 -4.16 14.07
C ALA A 158 -4.90 -3.18 14.53
N GLY A 159 -4.53 -3.22 15.82
CA GLY A 159 -3.36 -2.49 16.32
C GLY A 159 -2.06 -2.85 15.60
N PHE A 160 -1.84 -4.13 15.27
CA PHE A 160 -0.68 -4.58 14.50
C PHE A 160 -0.66 -3.95 13.10
N SER A 161 -1.80 -3.94 12.42
CA SER A 161 -1.94 -3.29 11.11
C SER A 161 -1.72 -1.77 11.18
N LEU A 162 -2.30 -1.11 12.19
CA LEU A 162 -2.14 0.33 12.41
C LEU A 162 -0.67 0.71 12.66
N GLY A 163 0.04 -0.08 13.46
CA GLY A 163 1.48 0.13 13.70
C GLY A 163 2.30 -0.04 12.42
N ALA A 164 2.00 -1.07 11.65
CA ALA A 164 2.67 -1.35 10.38
C ALA A 164 2.49 -0.23 9.35
N GLU A 165 1.25 0.21 9.10
CA GLU A 165 0.94 1.27 8.13
C GLU A 165 1.42 2.64 8.60
N SER A 166 1.46 2.91 9.91
CA SER A 166 2.00 4.17 10.44
C SER A 166 3.49 4.30 10.14
N ILE A 167 4.28 3.26 10.36
CA ILE A 167 5.71 3.26 9.99
C ILE A 167 5.89 3.34 8.48
N ALA A 168 5.08 2.58 7.72
CA ALA A 168 5.11 2.58 6.26
C ALA A 168 4.91 4.00 5.69
N LEU A 169 3.96 4.77 6.23
CA LEU A 169 3.72 6.14 5.79
C LEU A 169 4.96 7.02 5.91
N PHE A 170 5.57 7.07 7.07
CA PHE A 170 6.75 7.90 7.29
C PHE A 170 7.96 7.42 6.49
N ALA A 171 8.22 6.10 6.46
CA ALA A 171 9.31 5.52 5.70
C ALA A 171 9.16 5.78 4.19
N ARG A 172 7.93 5.70 3.64
CA ARG A 172 7.67 5.97 2.23
C ARG A 172 7.79 7.44 1.89
N VAL A 173 7.22 8.33 2.71
CA VAL A 173 7.31 9.79 2.50
C VAL A 173 8.75 10.27 2.72
N GLY A 174 9.38 9.89 3.82
CA GLY A 174 10.76 10.29 4.16
C GLY A 174 11.77 9.75 3.16
N GLY A 175 11.70 8.45 2.83
CA GLY A 175 12.55 7.83 1.81
C GLY A 175 12.37 8.48 0.44
N GLY A 176 11.13 8.72 0.00
CA GLY A 176 10.85 9.39 -1.28
C GLY A 176 11.35 10.84 -1.34
N ILE A 177 11.21 11.62 -0.26
CA ILE A 177 11.79 12.98 -0.19
C ILE A 177 13.31 12.92 -0.25
N TYR A 178 13.93 11.97 0.46
CA TYR A 178 15.37 11.78 0.45
C TYR A 178 15.88 11.49 -0.97
N THR A 179 15.33 10.44 -1.58
CA THR A 179 15.73 9.97 -2.93
C THR A 179 15.62 11.11 -3.93
N LYS A 180 14.46 11.76 -4.00
CA LYS A 180 14.21 12.76 -5.05
C LYS A 180 14.89 14.11 -4.77
N ALA A 181 15.23 14.41 -3.54
CA ALA A 181 16.09 15.55 -3.24
C ALA A 181 17.51 15.34 -3.76
N ALA A 182 18.05 14.14 -3.60
CA ALA A 182 19.39 13.78 -4.08
C ALA A 182 19.44 13.70 -5.61
N ASP A 183 18.50 12.98 -6.23
CA ASP A 183 18.36 12.77 -7.66
C ASP A 183 18.17 14.11 -8.42
N VAL A 184 17.15 14.90 -8.07
CA VAL A 184 16.93 16.23 -8.67
C VAL A 184 18.13 17.15 -8.47
N GLY A 185 18.78 17.10 -7.29
CA GLY A 185 19.99 17.88 -7.03
C GLY A 185 21.17 17.46 -7.87
N ALA A 186 21.36 16.14 -8.06
CA ALA A 186 22.38 15.56 -8.92
C ALA A 186 22.14 15.90 -10.40
N ASP A 187 20.91 15.76 -10.87
CA ASP A 187 20.53 15.93 -12.26
C ASP A 187 20.58 17.40 -12.71
N LEU A 188 19.98 18.31 -11.96
CA LEU A 188 19.94 19.73 -12.33
C LEU A 188 21.34 20.33 -12.42
N VAL A 189 22.20 20.08 -11.44
CA VAL A 189 23.52 20.68 -11.42
C VAL A 189 24.53 19.87 -12.24
N GLY A 190 24.49 18.54 -12.14
CA GLY A 190 25.41 17.67 -12.87
C GLY A 190 25.12 17.59 -14.37
N LYS A 191 23.93 17.15 -14.74
CA LYS A 191 23.57 16.90 -16.13
C LYS A 191 23.26 18.20 -16.90
N VAL A 192 22.43 19.09 -16.31
CA VAL A 192 21.93 20.28 -17.02
C VAL A 192 22.91 21.44 -16.96
N GLU A 193 23.47 21.77 -15.78
CA GLU A 193 24.37 22.91 -15.63
C GLU A 193 25.83 22.59 -15.98
N ALA A 194 26.40 21.52 -15.43
CA ALA A 194 27.80 21.16 -15.62
C ALA A 194 28.05 20.26 -16.83
N GLY A 195 27.02 19.63 -17.40
CA GLY A 195 27.12 18.77 -18.58
C GLY A 195 27.92 17.47 -18.35
N ILE A 196 28.04 17.01 -17.11
CA ILE A 196 28.68 15.74 -16.76
C ILE A 196 27.69 14.58 -16.88
N PRO A 197 28.16 13.35 -17.16
CA PRO A 197 27.28 12.17 -17.23
C PRO A 197 26.53 11.89 -15.93
N GLU A 198 25.47 11.09 -16.04
CA GLU A 198 24.78 10.50 -14.90
C GLU A 198 25.73 9.58 -14.12
N ASP A 199 25.61 9.53 -12.81
CA ASP A 199 26.47 8.76 -11.92
C ASP A 199 27.97 9.09 -11.97
N ASP A 200 28.34 10.22 -12.54
CA ASP A 200 29.74 10.64 -12.63
C ASP A 200 30.34 10.85 -11.22
N PRO A 201 31.50 10.24 -10.89
CA PRO A 201 32.13 10.38 -9.57
C PRO A 201 32.53 11.81 -9.20
N ARG A 202 32.54 12.74 -10.14
CA ARG A 202 32.78 14.16 -9.89
C ARG A 202 31.57 14.88 -9.28
N ASN A 203 30.37 14.32 -9.45
CA ASN A 203 29.14 14.88 -8.89
C ASN A 203 29.02 14.54 -7.39
N PRO A 204 29.03 15.55 -6.48
CA PRO A 204 28.94 15.30 -5.05
C PRO A 204 27.66 14.61 -4.57
N ALA A 205 26.58 14.70 -5.35
CA ALA A 205 25.28 14.14 -4.97
C ALA A 205 25.11 12.67 -5.37
N THR A 206 25.96 12.11 -6.24
CA THR A 206 25.81 10.74 -6.77
C THR A 206 25.72 9.65 -5.69
N ILE A 207 26.53 9.74 -4.61
CA ILE A 207 26.41 8.77 -3.50
C ILE A 207 25.09 8.96 -2.75
N ALA A 208 24.63 10.22 -2.55
CA ALA A 208 23.35 10.48 -1.89
C ALA A 208 22.18 9.97 -2.73
N ASP A 209 22.25 10.06 -4.04
CA ASP A 209 21.28 9.54 -4.99
C ASP A 209 21.18 8.00 -4.88
N ASN A 210 22.28 7.28 -5.04
CA ASN A 210 22.33 5.83 -4.85
C ASN A 210 21.91 5.37 -3.44
N VAL A 211 22.14 6.17 -2.39
CA VAL A 211 21.58 5.91 -1.05
C VAL A 211 20.07 6.04 -1.08
N GLY A 212 19.55 7.05 -1.78
CA GLY A 212 18.13 7.31 -1.96
C GLY A 212 17.36 6.10 -2.46
N ASP A 213 17.79 5.49 -3.56
CA ASP A 213 17.15 4.29 -4.12
C ASP A 213 17.05 3.15 -3.10
N ASN A 214 18.10 2.95 -2.31
CA ASN A 214 18.08 1.91 -1.27
C ASN A 214 17.13 2.23 -0.11
N VAL A 215 16.96 3.50 0.27
CA VAL A 215 16.09 3.87 1.40
C VAL A 215 14.66 4.19 0.97
N GLY A 216 14.46 4.86 -0.16
CA GLY A 216 13.14 5.21 -0.69
C GLY A 216 12.49 4.06 -1.44
N ASP A 217 13.16 3.57 -2.49
CA ASP A 217 12.57 2.60 -3.42
C ASP A 217 12.76 1.14 -2.97
N VAL A 218 13.60 0.87 -1.99
CA VAL A 218 13.67 -0.47 -1.39
C VAL A 218 13.09 -0.47 0.02
N ALA A 219 13.66 0.26 0.99
CA ALA A 219 13.21 0.16 2.38
C ALA A 219 11.79 0.72 2.58
N GLY A 220 11.49 1.91 2.01
CA GLY A 220 10.16 2.52 2.07
C GLY A 220 9.09 1.68 1.41
N MET A 221 9.38 1.10 0.23
CA MET A 221 8.48 0.19 -0.47
C MET A 221 8.26 -1.12 0.32
N GLY A 222 9.30 -1.64 0.96
CA GLY A 222 9.18 -2.84 1.80
C GLY A 222 8.26 -2.66 3.00
N ALA A 223 8.35 -1.50 3.67
CA ALA A 223 7.45 -1.15 4.75
C ALA A 223 6.01 -0.95 4.26
N ASP A 224 5.81 -0.28 3.12
CA ASP A 224 4.49 -0.06 2.50
C ASP A 224 3.80 -1.38 2.14
N LEU A 225 4.47 -2.26 1.41
CA LEU A 225 3.88 -3.54 1.00
C LEU A 225 3.71 -4.51 2.18
N PHE A 226 4.52 -4.39 3.23
CA PHE A 226 4.29 -5.10 4.50
C PHE A 226 2.97 -4.65 5.13
N GLY A 227 2.77 -3.35 5.32
CA GLY A 227 1.53 -2.80 5.85
C GLY A 227 0.32 -3.17 5.00
N SER A 228 0.44 -3.03 3.67
CA SER A 228 -0.61 -3.39 2.70
C SER A 228 -1.05 -4.84 2.83
N TYR A 229 -0.09 -5.75 2.93
CA TYR A 229 -0.35 -7.18 3.07
C TYR A 229 -1.09 -7.49 4.38
N VAL A 230 -0.61 -6.93 5.49
CA VAL A 230 -1.22 -7.08 6.82
C VAL A 230 -2.65 -6.52 6.83
N ALA A 231 -2.85 -5.29 6.36
CA ALA A 231 -4.14 -4.62 6.37
C ALA A 231 -5.19 -5.37 5.52
N THR A 232 -4.79 -5.87 4.35
CA THR A 232 -5.67 -6.60 3.45
C THR A 232 -6.13 -7.93 4.04
N VAL A 233 -5.20 -8.72 4.56
CA VAL A 233 -5.52 -10.01 5.17
C VAL A 233 -6.38 -9.82 6.40
N LEU A 234 -6.04 -8.85 7.26
CA LEU A 234 -6.83 -8.53 8.45
C LEU A 234 -8.26 -8.09 8.11
N ALA A 235 -8.44 -7.19 7.13
CA ALA A 235 -9.78 -6.76 6.71
C ALA A 235 -10.64 -7.94 6.25
N ALA A 236 -10.04 -8.87 5.50
CA ALA A 236 -10.73 -10.08 5.07
C ALA A 236 -11.05 -11.03 6.25
N MET A 237 -10.18 -11.12 7.27
CA MET A 237 -10.44 -11.89 8.49
C MET A 237 -11.59 -11.28 9.30
N VAL A 238 -11.66 -9.94 9.41
CA VAL A 238 -12.76 -9.23 10.09
C VAL A 238 -14.09 -9.51 9.41
N LEU A 239 -14.15 -9.39 8.08
CA LEU A 239 -15.37 -9.70 7.33
C LEU A 239 -15.69 -11.21 7.35
N GLY A 240 -14.69 -12.06 7.46
CA GLY A 240 -14.88 -13.51 7.71
C GLY A 240 -15.57 -13.77 9.05
N ASN A 241 -15.26 -13.02 10.10
CA ASN A 241 -15.95 -13.13 11.38
C ASN A 241 -17.43 -12.70 11.27
N TYR A 242 -17.70 -11.69 10.42
CA TYR A 242 -19.06 -11.26 10.15
C TYR A 242 -19.88 -12.34 9.40
N VAL A 243 -19.27 -13.00 8.44
CA VAL A 243 -19.88 -14.18 7.78
C VAL A 243 -20.19 -15.28 8.79
N VAL A 244 -19.29 -15.55 9.75
CA VAL A 244 -19.51 -16.51 10.81
C VAL A 244 -20.73 -16.13 11.66
N LYS A 245 -20.88 -14.84 12.00
CA LYS A 245 -22.07 -14.34 12.71
C LYS A 245 -23.34 -14.64 11.90
N ASP A 246 -23.39 -14.22 10.63
CA ASP A 246 -24.57 -14.42 9.78
C ASP A 246 -24.95 -15.91 9.65
N MET A 247 -23.94 -16.80 9.59
CA MET A 247 -24.17 -18.25 9.55
C MET A 247 -24.74 -18.78 10.85
N LEU A 248 -24.23 -18.32 12.00
CA LEU A 248 -24.74 -18.69 13.32
C LEU A 248 -26.18 -18.19 13.55
N ASP A 249 -26.46 -16.94 13.16
CA ASP A 249 -27.79 -16.35 13.24
C ASP A 249 -28.82 -17.07 12.34
N ALA A 250 -28.36 -17.61 11.21
CA ALA A 250 -29.15 -18.45 10.32
C ALA A 250 -29.32 -19.92 10.81
N GLY A 251 -28.73 -20.25 11.98
CA GLY A 251 -28.80 -21.61 12.55
C GLY A 251 -27.94 -22.65 11.83
N THR A 252 -26.94 -22.24 11.06
CA THR A 252 -26.03 -23.14 10.35
C THR A 252 -25.01 -23.73 11.32
N GLU A 253 -24.91 -25.07 11.38
CA GLU A 253 -23.81 -25.71 12.10
C GLU A 253 -22.48 -25.48 11.37
N LEU A 254 -21.55 -24.81 12.05
CA LEU A 254 -20.21 -24.56 11.54
C LEU A 254 -19.31 -25.75 11.89
N ILE A 255 -19.07 -26.61 10.92
CA ILE A 255 -18.25 -27.83 11.08
C ILE A 255 -16.79 -27.55 10.70
N SER A 256 -16.57 -26.80 9.62
CA SER A 256 -15.24 -26.55 9.07
C SER A 256 -14.39 -25.69 10.01
N PHE A 257 -13.23 -26.24 10.43
CA PHE A 257 -12.27 -25.57 11.31
C PHE A 257 -12.87 -24.99 12.61
N ASN A 258 -13.85 -25.66 13.21
CA ASN A 258 -14.58 -25.20 14.41
C ASN A 258 -15.22 -23.82 14.22
N GLY A 259 -15.73 -23.52 13.03
CA GLY A 259 -16.34 -22.24 12.69
C GLY A 259 -15.36 -21.14 12.26
N MET A 260 -14.06 -21.41 12.25
CA MET A 260 -13.06 -20.40 11.87
C MET A 260 -12.72 -20.38 10.37
N GLY A 261 -13.35 -21.20 9.55
CA GLY A 261 -13.05 -21.30 8.10
C GLY A 261 -13.03 -19.96 7.38
N PRO A 262 -14.12 -19.16 7.42
CA PRO A 262 -14.15 -17.86 6.76
C PRO A 262 -13.11 -16.85 7.29
N ILE A 263 -12.75 -16.93 8.58
CA ILE A 263 -11.76 -16.04 9.22
C ILE A 263 -10.33 -16.42 8.80
N LEU A 264 -10.03 -17.71 8.75
CA LEU A 264 -8.67 -18.21 8.47
C LEU A 264 -8.35 -18.26 6.97
N LEU A 265 -9.34 -18.39 6.10
CA LEU A 265 -9.15 -18.56 4.66
C LEU A 265 -8.24 -17.47 4.04
N PRO A 266 -8.43 -16.16 4.32
CA PRO A 266 -7.55 -15.11 3.78
C PRO A 266 -6.08 -15.32 4.17
N LEU A 267 -5.83 -15.66 5.44
CA LEU A 267 -4.50 -15.89 5.97
C LEU A 267 -3.81 -17.12 5.34
N VAL A 268 -4.58 -18.19 5.13
CA VAL A 268 -4.08 -19.42 4.49
C VAL A 268 -3.79 -19.19 3.00
N ILE A 269 -4.67 -18.49 2.26
CA ILE A 269 -4.42 -18.08 0.86
C ILE A 269 -3.14 -17.23 0.79
N ALA A 270 -2.98 -16.27 1.70
CA ALA A 270 -1.79 -15.46 1.81
C ALA A 270 -0.52 -16.30 2.02
N GLY A 271 -0.54 -17.25 2.95
CA GLY A 271 0.58 -18.16 3.20
C GLY A 271 0.94 -19.05 2.01
N VAL A 272 -0.07 -19.62 1.34
CA VAL A 272 0.13 -20.44 0.13
C VAL A 272 0.63 -19.59 -1.04
N GLY A 273 0.20 -18.34 -1.15
CA GLY A 273 0.71 -17.38 -2.14
C GLY A 273 2.22 -17.12 -1.99
N VAL A 274 2.72 -17.07 -0.74
CA VAL A 274 4.18 -17.00 -0.51
C VAL A 274 4.88 -18.24 -1.05
N LEU A 275 4.33 -19.44 -0.85
CA LEU A 275 4.89 -20.69 -1.41
C LEU A 275 4.83 -20.69 -2.94
N ALA A 276 3.72 -20.27 -3.53
CA ALA A 276 3.57 -20.10 -4.97
C ALA A 276 4.60 -19.12 -5.55
N SER A 277 4.85 -18.01 -4.83
CA SER A 277 5.88 -17.02 -5.20
C SER A 277 7.28 -17.63 -5.16
N ILE A 278 7.62 -18.44 -4.15
CA ILE A 278 8.90 -19.18 -4.11
C ILE A 278 9.11 -20.01 -5.36
N ILE A 279 8.08 -20.75 -5.78
CA ILE A 279 8.11 -21.57 -6.99
C ILE A 279 8.23 -20.68 -8.23
N GLY A 280 7.45 -19.57 -8.30
CA GLY A 280 7.50 -18.59 -9.38
C GLY A 280 8.91 -18.04 -9.61
N THR A 281 9.68 -17.75 -8.54
CA THR A 281 11.06 -17.25 -8.67
C THR A 281 12.01 -18.22 -9.40
N LEU A 282 11.68 -19.50 -9.49
CA LEU A 282 12.51 -20.50 -10.19
C LEU A 282 12.40 -20.38 -11.71
N PHE A 283 11.35 -19.74 -12.22
CA PHE A 283 11.10 -19.56 -13.64
C PHE A 283 11.76 -18.30 -14.21
N VAL A 284 12.24 -17.37 -13.38
CA VAL A 284 12.91 -16.14 -13.83
C VAL A 284 14.33 -16.44 -14.27
N ARG A 285 14.53 -16.65 -15.58
CA ARG A 285 15.83 -17.01 -16.18
C ARG A 285 15.93 -16.50 -17.60
N ILE A 286 17.07 -15.92 -17.94
CA ILE A 286 17.49 -15.68 -19.32
C ILE A 286 18.75 -16.52 -19.61
N LYS A 287 18.97 -16.86 -20.87
CA LYS A 287 20.10 -17.73 -21.28
C LYS A 287 21.12 -17.00 -22.16
N SER A 288 20.67 -16.00 -22.94
CA SER A 288 21.52 -15.27 -23.86
C SER A 288 22.16 -14.06 -23.19
N ASN A 289 23.43 -13.82 -23.51
CA ASN A 289 24.13 -12.59 -23.11
C ASN A 289 23.74 -11.40 -23.99
N ASP A 290 23.18 -11.65 -25.17
CA ASP A 290 22.69 -10.65 -26.12
C ASP A 290 21.18 -10.37 -25.94
N ALA A 291 20.61 -10.81 -24.78
CA ALA A 291 19.22 -10.53 -24.47
C ALA A 291 19.01 -9.01 -24.31
N LYS A 292 17.88 -8.54 -24.80
CA LYS A 292 17.42 -7.16 -24.67
C LYS A 292 16.28 -7.06 -23.66
N GLU A 293 15.84 -5.84 -23.36
CA GLU A 293 14.79 -5.54 -22.38
C GLU A 293 13.55 -6.45 -22.52
N PRO A 294 12.99 -6.73 -23.74
CA PRO A 294 11.81 -7.58 -23.86
C PRO A 294 12.00 -9.02 -23.39
N GLN A 295 13.23 -9.58 -23.53
CA GLN A 295 13.50 -10.93 -23.05
C GLN A 295 13.67 -10.98 -21.53
N VAL A 296 14.25 -9.94 -20.92
CA VAL A 296 14.34 -9.81 -19.45
C VAL A 296 12.95 -9.65 -18.87
N GLN A 297 12.14 -8.73 -19.41
CA GLN A 297 10.74 -8.53 -19.00
C GLN A 297 9.93 -9.83 -19.08
N LYS A 298 10.03 -10.55 -20.21
CA LYS A 298 9.34 -11.84 -20.39
C LYS A 298 9.75 -12.89 -19.36
N ALA A 299 11.01 -12.90 -18.90
CA ALA A 299 11.45 -13.81 -17.86
C ALA A 299 10.80 -13.48 -16.50
N LEU A 300 10.73 -12.21 -16.14
CA LEU A 300 10.05 -11.73 -14.93
C LEU A 300 8.55 -12.04 -14.98
N ASP A 301 7.91 -11.73 -16.11
CA ASP A 301 6.48 -12.02 -16.34
C ASP A 301 6.18 -13.52 -16.23
N THR A 302 7.05 -14.39 -16.74
CA THR A 302 6.87 -15.84 -16.64
C THR A 302 6.83 -16.31 -15.19
N GLY A 303 7.72 -15.79 -14.34
CA GLY A 303 7.72 -16.08 -12.91
C GLY A 303 6.46 -15.56 -12.20
N ASN A 304 6.01 -14.36 -12.57
CA ASN A 304 4.80 -13.75 -12.03
C ASN A 304 3.54 -14.57 -12.40
N TRP A 305 3.37 -14.91 -13.67
CA TRP A 305 2.25 -15.75 -14.13
C TRP A 305 2.25 -17.11 -13.49
N ALA A 306 3.43 -17.72 -13.27
CA ALA A 306 3.52 -18.99 -12.55
C ALA A 306 3.01 -18.86 -11.10
N ALA A 307 3.37 -17.78 -10.39
CA ALA A 307 2.89 -17.54 -9.04
C ALA A 307 1.36 -17.32 -9.00
N ILE A 308 0.82 -16.52 -9.92
CA ILE A 308 -0.63 -16.26 -10.05
C ILE A 308 -1.39 -17.56 -10.29
N LEU A 309 -0.97 -18.37 -11.27
CA LEU A 309 -1.66 -19.61 -11.62
C LEU A 309 -1.59 -20.64 -10.48
N LEU A 310 -0.47 -20.76 -9.79
CA LEU A 310 -0.34 -21.63 -8.62
C LEU A 310 -1.25 -21.19 -7.48
N THR A 311 -1.32 -19.87 -7.22
CA THR A 311 -2.21 -19.31 -6.21
C THR A 311 -3.67 -19.55 -6.57
N LEU A 312 -4.04 -19.38 -7.84
CA LEU A 312 -5.39 -19.65 -8.34
C LEU A 312 -5.82 -21.10 -8.10
N VAL A 313 -4.97 -22.04 -8.51
CA VAL A 313 -5.24 -23.48 -8.32
C VAL A 313 -5.32 -23.84 -6.84
N ALA A 314 -4.43 -23.30 -6.02
CA ALA A 314 -4.46 -23.53 -4.58
C ALA A 314 -5.71 -22.95 -3.93
N SER A 315 -6.14 -21.75 -4.33
CA SER A 315 -7.36 -21.11 -3.81
C SER A 315 -8.62 -21.95 -4.05
N TRP A 316 -8.70 -22.65 -5.20
CA TRP A 316 -9.80 -23.57 -5.47
C TRP A 316 -9.92 -24.65 -4.39
N PHE A 317 -8.81 -25.37 -4.11
CA PHE A 317 -8.80 -26.43 -3.11
C PHE A 317 -8.97 -25.92 -1.68
N LEU A 318 -8.44 -24.71 -1.37
CA LEU A 318 -8.55 -24.13 -0.04
C LEU A 318 -9.99 -23.70 0.26
N ILE A 319 -10.67 -23.11 -0.69
CA ILE A 319 -12.06 -22.66 -0.53
C ILE A 319 -12.97 -23.87 -0.35
N ASP A 320 -12.85 -24.89 -1.18
CA ASP A 320 -13.61 -26.14 -1.08
C ASP A 320 -13.35 -26.87 0.25
N TRP A 321 -12.12 -26.81 0.78
CA TRP A 321 -11.74 -27.47 2.03
C TRP A 321 -12.13 -26.68 3.30
N MET A 322 -12.11 -25.34 3.25
CA MET A 322 -12.22 -24.50 4.43
C MET A 322 -13.61 -23.88 4.63
N LEU A 323 -14.41 -23.79 3.59
CA LEU A 323 -15.76 -23.24 3.64
C LEU A 323 -16.82 -24.32 3.51
N GLU A 324 -17.98 -24.08 4.09
CA GLU A 324 -19.18 -24.89 3.86
C GLU A 324 -19.68 -24.70 2.42
N ASP A 325 -20.42 -25.68 1.87
CA ASP A 325 -20.94 -25.62 0.48
C ASP A 325 -21.76 -24.34 0.22
N THR A 326 -22.50 -23.89 1.23
CA THR A 326 -23.32 -22.69 1.20
C THR A 326 -23.01 -21.83 2.41
N ILE A 327 -22.78 -20.54 2.17
CA ILE A 327 -22.43 -19.55 3.18
C ILE A 327 -23.54 -18.52 3.23
N ASN A 328 -24.08 -18.26 4.43
CA ASN A 328 -25.01 -17.15 4.65
C ASN A 328 -24.21 -15.90 4.92
N MET A 329 -24.51 -14.81 4.21
CA MET A 329 -23.85 -13.53 4.42
C MET A 329 -24.78 -12.37 4.12
N THR A 330 -24.60 -11.27 4.86
CA THR A 330 -25.38 -10.04 4.68
C THR A 330 -24.94 -9.29 3.44
N PHE A 331 -25.90 -9.00 2.56
CA PHE A 331 -25.76 -8.00 1.50
C PHE A 331 -26.47 -6.72 1.95
N PHE A 332 -25.72 -5.62 2.00
CA PHE A 332 -26.28 -4.35 2.43
C PHE A 332 -27.42 -3.92 1.50
N GLY A 333 -28.59 -3.68 2.09
CA GLY A 333 -29.83 -3.36 1.40
C GLY A 333 -30.70 -4.55 0.97
N GLU A 334 -30.17 -5.78 1.02
CA GLU A 334 -30.91 -7.00 0.61
C GLU A 334 -31.09 -8.00 1.76
N GLY A 335 -30.34 -7.85 2.84
CA GLY A 335 -30.37 -8.75 4.01
C GLY A 335 -29.45 -9.96 3.82
N VAL A 336 -29.73 -11.05 4.59
CA VAL A 336 -28.93 -12.28 4.56
C VAL A 336 -29.28 -13.12 3.33
N VAL A 337 -28.27 -13.45 2.53
CA VAL A 337 -28.36 -14.23 1.30
C VAL A 337 -27.50 -15.49 1.42
N ALA A 338 -28.05 -16.63 1.04
CA ALA A 338 -27.32 -17.88 0.94
C ALA A 338 -26.51 -17.92 -0.36
N VAL A 339 -25.19 -17.98 -0.25
CA VAL A 339 -24.24 -17.92 -1.36
C VAL A 339 -23.45 -19.22 -1.47
N PRO A 340 -23.37 -19.87 -2.63
CA PRO A 340 -22.48 -21.02 -2.83
C PRO A 340 -21.02 -20.63 -2.61
N SER A 341 -20.22 -21.45 -1.93
CA SER A 341 -18.79 -21.20 -1.66
C SER A 341 -17.96 -20.99 -2.93
N ILE A 342 -18.38 -21.60 -4.04
CA ILE A 342 -17.77 -21.41 -5.36
C ILE A 342 -17.78 -19.94 -5.81
N ASN A 343 -18.74 -19.11 -5.39
CA ASN A 343 -18.76 -17.70 -5.70
C ASN A 343 -17.61 -16.95 -5.03
N VAL A 344 -17.20 -17.39 -3.83
CA VAL A 344 -16.01 -16.86 -3.14
C VAL A 344 -14.75 -17.14 -3.95
N PHE A 345 -14.64 -18.32 -4.57
CA PHE A 345 -13.56 -18.63 -5.50
C PHE A 345 -13.57 -17.71 -6.73
N PHE A 346 -14.73 -17.48 -7.34
CA PHE A 346 -14.80 -16.54 -8.47
C PHE A 346 -14.47 -15.11 -8.07
N ALA A 347 -14.81 -14.68 -6.86
CA ALA A 347 -14.37 -13.39 -6.33
C ALA A 347 -12.84 -13.33 -6.19
N ALA A 348 -12.19 -14.38 -5.68
CA ALA A 348 -10.72 -14.48 -5.65
C ALA A 348 -10.10 -14.46 -7.06
N CYS A 349 -10.74 -15.12 -8.05
CA CYS A 349 -10.33 -15.04 -9.46
C CYS A 349 -10.37 -13.60 -9.99
N ILE A 350 -11.42 -12.84 -9.66
CA ILE A 350 -11.52 -11.43 -10.04
C ILE A 350 -10.34 -10.63 -9.47
N GLY A 351 -9.99 -10.83 -8.20
CA GLY A 351 -8.85 -10.16 -7.57
C GLY A 351 -7.53 -10.42 -8.28
N LEU A 352 -7.21 -11.70 -8.53
CA LEU A 352 -6.01 -12.10 -9.28
C LEU A 352 -6.01 -11.54 -10.71
N ALA A 353 -7.15 -11.57 -11.40
CA ALA A 353 -7.29 -11.07 -12.76
C ALA A 353 -7.10 -9.53 -12.80
N VAL A 354 -7.69 -8.81 -11.86
CA VAL A 354 -7.56 -7.34 -11.81
C VAL A 354 -6.12 -6.92 -11.50
N GLY A 355 -5.44 -7.60 -10.58
CA GLY A 355 -4.01 -7.38 -10.34
C GLY A 355 -3.17 -7.52 -11.62
N ALA A 356 -3.40 -8.57 -12.40
CA ALA A 356 -2.74 -8.79 -13.68
C ALA A 356 -3.13 -7.72 -14.73
N LEU A 357 -4.41 -7.39 -14.86
CA LEU A 357 -4.89 -6.41 -15.83
C LEU A 357 -4.39 -4.99 -15.54
N ILE A 358 -4.36 -4.57 -14.28
CA ILE A 358 -3.80 -3.27 -13.87
C ILE A 358 -2.30 -3.22 -14.19
N SER A 359 -1.58 -4.30 -13.93
CA SER A 359 -0.16 -4.41 -14.32
C SER A 359 0.03 -4.23 -15.82
N MET A 360 -0.82 -4.85 -16.65
CA MET A 360 -0.79 -4.72 -18.10
C MET A 360 -1.14 -3.28 -18.57
N VAL A 361 -2.15 -2.65 -17.95
CA VAL A 361 -2.53 -1.26 -18.25
C VAL A 361 -1.40 -0.30 -17.88
N THR A 362 -0.81 -0.45 -16.69
CA THR A 362 0.32 0.37 -16.27
C THR A 362 1.51 0.20 -17.22
N ALA A 363 1.87 -1.05 -17.56
CA ALA A 363 2.92 -1.33 -18.54
C ALA A 363 2.64 -0.70 -19.91
N TYR A 364 1.41 -0.66 -20.38
CA TYR A 364 1.06 0.01 -21.63
C TYR A 364 1.34 1.52 -21.58
N TYR A 365 1.03 2.18 -20.46
CA TYR A 365 1.20 3.63 -20.33
C TYR A 365 2.65 4.05 -20.02
N THR A 366 3.47 3.16 -19.45
CA THR A 366 4.79 3.51 -18.93
C THR A 366 5.96 2.85 -19.66
N SER A 367 5.78 1.74 -20.41
CA SER A 367 6.92 1.02 -20.99
C SER A 367 7.50 1.71 -22.21
N LEU A 368 8.81 1.58 -22.38
CA LEU A 368 9.57 2.01 -23.55
C LEU A 368 8.94 1.54 -24.85
N GLY A 369 8.97 2.40 -25.88
CA GLY A 369 8.46 2.12 -27.21
C GLY A 369 6.94 2.00 -27.33
N LYS A 370 6.19 2.13 -26.24
CA LYS A 370 4.71 2.19 -26.30
C LYS A 370 4.24 3.58 -26.69
N LYS A 371 3.08 3.62 -27.35
CA LYS A 371 2.54 4.86 -27.90
C LYS A 371 2.46 6.01 -26.87
N PRO A 372 1.99 5.85 -25.62
CA PRO A 372 1.93 6.95 -24.67
C PRO A 372 3.31 7.56 -24.36
N VAL A 373 4.34 6.72 -24.20
CA VAL A 373 5.72 7.16 -23.97
C VAL A 373 6.28 7.84 -25.22
N MET A 374 6.03 7.26 -26.39
CA MET A 374 6.47 7.85 -27.68
C MET A 374 5.78 9.18 -27.97
N ASP A 375 4.54 9.38 -27.55
CA ASP A 375 3.85 10.67 -27.63
C ASP A 375 4.59 11.75 -26.79
N ILE A 376 5.11 11.40 -25.61
CA ILE A 376 5.93 12.31 -24.78
C ILE A 376 7.28 12.60 -25.48
N VAL A 377 7.95 11.55 -25.99
CA VAL A 377 9.21 11.67 -26.74
C VAL A 377 9.05 12.65 -27.91
N GLN A 378 8.00 12.49 -28.70
CA GLN A 378 7.75 13.37 -29.85
C GLN A 378 7.50 14.83 -29.42
N ASN A 379 6.72 15.04 -28.34
CA ASN A 379 6.48 16.38 -27.81
C ASN A 379 7.72 17.03 -27.18
N SER A 380 8.73 16.24 -26.82
CA SER A 380 10.01 16.75 -26.33
C SER A 380 10.79 17.53 -27.41
N SER A 381 10.56 17.24 -28.69
CA SER A 381 11.20 17.95 -29.81
C SER A 381 10.84 19.44 -29.86
N THR A 382 9.68 19.80 -29.32
CA THR A 382 9.18 21.18 -29.30
C THR A 382 9.49 21.92 -27.99
N GLY A 383 10.07 21.23 -27.00
CA GLY A 383 10.58 21.79 -25.77
C GLY A 383 9.96 21.24 -24.46
N ALA A 384 10.44 21.73 -23.34
CA ALA A 384 10.05 21.24 -22.02
C ALA A 384 8.56 21.44 -21.69
N ALA A 385 7.97 22.57 -22.10
CA ALA A 385 6.56 22.85 -21.82
C ALA A 385 5.60 21.82 -22.47
N THR A 386 5.84 21.47 -23.71
CA THR A 386 5.07 20.47 -24.46
C THR A 386 5.29 19.06 -23.93
N ASN A 387 6.50 18.72 -23.51
CA ASN A 387 6.81 17.48 -22.83
C ASN A 387 5.99 17.37 -21.51
N ILE A 388 6.01 18.40 -20.67
CA ILE A 388 5.25 18.43 -19.39
C ILE A 388 3.74 18.22 -19.66
N ILE A 389 3.17 18.97 -20.60
CA ILE A 389 1.74 18.83 -20.96
C ILE A 389 1.44 17.40 -21.45
N ALA A 390 2.30 16.82 -22.27
CA ALA A 390 2.11 15.47 -22.79
C ALA A 390 2.11 14.41 -21.68
N GLY A 391 3.05 14.48 -20.74
CA GLY A 391 3.10 13.53 -19.63
C GLY A 391 1.94 13.66 -18.65
N LEU A 392 1.51 14.90 -18.32
CA LEU A 392 0.29 15.11 -17.54
C LEU A 392 -0.93 14.50 -18.24
N ALA A 393 -1.06 14.70 -19.56
CA ALA A 393 -2.15 14.14 -20.35
C ALA A 393 -2.13 12.60 -20.39
N VAL A 394 -0.94 11.98 -20.50
CA VAL A 394 -0.76 10.52 -20.46
C VAL A 394 -1.19 9.98 -19.09
N GLY A 395 -0.70 10.57 -18.00
CA GLY A 395 -1.09 10.17 -16.65
C GLY A 395 -2.58 10.29 -16.40
N MET A 396 -3.21 11.41 -16.78
CA MET A 396 -4.67 11.59 -16.65
C MET A 396 -5.47 10.57 -17.47
N LYS A 397 -5.05 10.29 -18.70
CA LYS A 397 -5.73 9.28 -19.55
C LYS A 397 -5.62 7.87 -18.97
N SER A 398 -4.52 7.55 -18.29
CA SER A 398 -4.29 6.22 -17.71
C SER A 398 -5.28 5.88 -16.58
N THR A 399 -5.85 6.89 -15.91
CA THR A 399 -6.85 6.69 -14.86
C THR A 399 -8.13 6.05 -15.39
N PHE A 400 -8.52 6.32 -16.63
CA PHE A 400 -9.78 5.85 -17.20
C PHE A 400 -9.90 4.31 -17.18
N SER A 401 -8.95 3.62 -17.78
CA SER A 401 -8.99 2.14 -17.84
C SER A 401 -8.82 1.50 -16.46
N SER A 402 -7.95 2.07 -15.64
CA SER A 402 -7.70 1.55 -14.29
C SER A 402 -8.92 1.68 -13.39
N VAL A 403 -9.60 2.85 -13.39
CA VAL A 403 -10.81 3.07 -12.57
C VAL A 403 -11.97 2.18 -13.03
N ILE A 404 -12.14 1.96 -14.34
CA ILE A 404 -13.16 1.02 -14.83
C ILE A 404 -12.88 -0.41 -14.38
N LEU A 405 -11.60 -0.86 -14.42
CA LEU A 405 -11.23 -2.17 -13.92
C LEU A 405 -11.51 -2.32 -12.42
N PHE A 406 -11.22 -1.29 -11.61
CA PHE A 406 -11.55 -1.32 -10.18
C PHE A 406 -13.05 -1.38 -9.94
N ALA A 407 -13.82 -0.53 -10.62
CA ALA A 407 -15.28 -0.52 -10.49
C ALA A 407 -15.87 -1.88 -10.87
N ALA A 408 -15.40 -2.49 -11.95
CA ALA A 408 -15.81 -3.82 -12.37
C ALA A 408 -15.42 -4.91 -11.35
N ALA A 409 -14.22 -4.81 -10.77
CA ALA A 409 -13.77 -5.74 -9.74
C ALA A 409 -14.60 -5.64 -8.47
N ILE A 410 -14.84 -4.42 -7.98
CA ILE A 410 -15.65 -4.17 -6.79
C ILE A 410 -17.07 -4.70 -7.01
N TYR A 411 -17.71 -4.27 -8.10
CA TYR A 411 -19.08 -4.68 -8.39
C TYR A 411 -19.19 -6.20 -8.62
N GLY A 412 -18.26 -6.79 -9.39
CA GLY A 412 -18.30 -8.22 -9.70
C GLY A 412 -18.03 -9.10 -8.48
N SER A 413 -17.05 -8.75 -7.64
CA SER A 413 -16.75 -9.51 -6.43
C SER A 413 -17.84 -9.34 -5.36
N TYR A 414 -18.43 -8.15 -5.24
CA TYR A 414 -19.59 -7.91 -4.37
C TYR A 414 -20.82 -8.69 -4.81
N ALA A 415 -21.16 -8.67 -6.09
CA ALA A 415 -22.30 -9.42 -6.63
C ALA A 415 -22.18 -10.96 -6.45
N LEU A 416 -20.94 -11.46 -6.35
CA LEU A 416 -20.66 -12.90 -6.13
C LEU A 416 -20.75 -13.29 -4.65
N ALA A 417 -20.17 -12.51 -3.74
CA ALA A 417 -20.00 -12.89 -2.34
C ALA A 417 -19.94 -11.68 -1.37
N GLY A 418 -20.74 -10.63 -1.63
CA GLY A 418 -20.83 -9.46 -0.78
C GLY A 418 -19.48 -8.78 -0.51
N PHE A 419 -19.36 -8.05 0.59
CA PHE A 419 -18.09 -7.43 0.98
C PHE A 419 -16.99 -8.45 1.34
N TYR A 420 -17.37 -9.64 1.82
CA TYR A 420 -16.41 -10.72 2.03
C TYR A 420 -15.75 -11.15 0.71
N GLY A 421 -16.53 -11.21 -0.38
CA GLY A 421 -16.00 -11.46 -1.73
C GLY A 421 -15.01 -10.38 -2.19
N VAL A 422 -15.29 -9.09 -1.93
CA VAL A 422 -14.37 -7.99 -2.23
C VAL A 422 -13.07 -8.12 -1.43
N ALA A 423 -13.17 -8.45 -0.15
CA ALA A 423 -12.01 -8.63 0.72
C ALA A 423 -11.16 -9.85 0.32
N LEU A 424 -11.80 -10.94 -0.07
CA LEU A 424 -11.11 -12.13 -0.60
C LEU A 424 -10.46 -11.85 -1.96
N ALA A 425 -11.08 -11.05 -2.83
CA ALA A 425 -10.47 -10.59 -4.07
C ALA A 425 -9.17 -9.81 -3.80
N ALA A 426 -9.22 -8.86 -2.84
CA ALA A 426 -8.03 -8.13 -2.40
C ALA A 426 -6.97 -9.06 -1.81
N SER A 427 -7.36 -9.99 -0.94
CA SER A 427 -6.43 -10.92 -0.28
C SER A 427 -5.79 -11.90 -1.28
N ALA A 428 -6.54 -12.43 -2.23
CA ALA A 428 -6.02 -13.28 -3.29
C ALA A 428 -5.03 -12.54 -4.20
N MET A 429 -5.34 -11.29 -4.57
CA MET A 429 -4.43 -10.42 -5.29
C MET A 429 -3.12 -10.24 -4.51
N MET A 430 -3.20 -9.90 -3.22
CA MET A 430 -2.03 -9.69 -2.37
C MET A 430 -1.25 -10.97 -2.08
N ALA A 431 -1.82 -12.15 -2.24
CA ALA A 431 -1.12 -13.42 -2.03
C ALA A 431 0.15 -13.56 -2.90
N THR A 432 0.19 -12.90 -4.08
CA THR A 432 1.35 -12.91 -4.97
C THR A 432 2.38 -11.81 -4.68
N THR A 433 2.20 -11.01 -3.62
CA THR A 433 3.06 -9.86 -3.26
C THR A 433 4.54 -10.23 -3.14
N ALA A 434 4.87 -11.42 -2.63
CA ALA A 434 6.26 -11.85 -2.52
C ALA A 434 6.97 -11.90 -3.89
N MET A 435 6.27 -12.28 -4.96
CA MET A 435 6.79 -12.29 -6.31
C MET A 435 6.81 -10.88 -6.91
N GLN A 436 5.73 -10.11 -6.73
CA GLN A 436 5.64 -8.73 -7.21
C GLN A 436 6.76 -7.87 -6.60
N LEU A 437 6.96 -7.98 -5.29
CA LEU A 437 8.02 -7.23 -4.61
C LEU A 437 9.43 -7.71 -4.99
N ALA A 438 9.62 -8.99 -5.32
CA ALA A 438 10.88 -9.48 -5.83
C ALA A 438 11.21 -8.87 -7.21
N ILE A 439 10.19 -8.69 -8.06
CA ILE A 439 10.29 -8.04 -9.36
C ILE A 439 10.50 -6.53 -9.23
N ASP A 440 9.84 -5.89 -8.27
CA ASP A 440 9.92 -4.45 -8.04
C ASP A 440 11.30 -4.06 -7.45
N ALA A 441 11.74 -4.72 -6.39
CA ALA A 441 13.02 -4.46 -5.74
C ALA A 441 14.26 -4.81 -6.60
N PHE A 442 14.08 -5.58 -7.66
CA PHE A 442 15.12 -5.85 -8.66
C PHE A 442 15.57 -4.56 -9.37
N GLY A 443 14.64 -3.64 -9.67
CA GLY A 443 14.90 -2.38 -10.36
C GLY A 443 15.95 -1.50 -9.65
N PRO A 444 15.71 -1.02 -8.43
CA PRO A 444 16.66 -0.20 -7.68
C PRO A 444 18.02 -0.87 -7.46
N ILE A 445 18.07 -2.22 -7.36
CA ILE A 445 19.34 -2.95 -7.26
C ILE A 445 20.10 -2.88 -8.59
N ALA A 446 19.40 -2.93 -9.73
CA ALA A 446 20.00 -2.87 -11.05
C ALA A 446 20.49 -1.45 -11.37
N ASP A 447 19.71 -0.43 -11.02
CA ASP A 447 20.05 0.98 -11.17
C ASP A 447 21.30 1.33 -10.36
N ASN A 448 21.31 1.06 -9.07
CA ASN A 448 22.49 1.23 -8.22
C ASN A 448 23.72 0.42 -8.70
N ALA A 449 23.53 -0.73 -9.35
CA ALA A 449 24.63 -1.46 -9.95
C ALA A 449 25.20 -0.70 -11.15
N GLY A 450 24.38 0.02 -11.90
CA GLY A 450 24.78 0.96 -12.95
C GLY A 450 25.61 2.11 -12.38
N GLY A 451 25.12 2.73 -11.31
CA GLY A 451 25.84 3.80 -10.62
C GLY A 451 27.21 3.34 -10.07
N VAL A 452 27.27 2.16 -9.45
CA VAL A 452 28.54 1.58 -9.01
C VAL A 452 29.47 1.30 -10.20
N ALA A 453 28.94 0.84 -11.35
CA ALA A 453 29.74 0.56 -12.53
C ALA A 453 30.35 1.85 -13.12
N GLU A 454 29.55 2.93 -13.21
CA GLU A 454 30.00 4.24 -13.70
C GLU A 454 31.02 4.88 -12.77
N MET A 455 30.70 5.00 -11.49
CA MET A 455 31.62 5.56 -10.48
C MET A 455 32.92 4.77 -10.36
N SER A 456 32.90 3.48 -10.67
CA SER A 456 34.10 2.63 -10.66
C SER A 456 34.85 2.67 -11.98
N GLU A 457 34.37 3.42 -12.99
CA GLU A 457 34.98 3.53 -14.31
C GLU A 457 35.18 2.14 -14.98
N LEU A 458 34.15 1.27 -14.90
CA LEU A 458 34.20 -0.06 -15.49
C LEU A 458 34.07 0.02 -17.03
N GLU A 459 34.35 -1.09 -17.70
CA GLU A 459 34.21 -1.16 -19.16
C GLU A 459 32.78 -0.81 -19.61
N PRO A 460 32.60 -0.06 -20.73
CA PRO A 460 31.27 0.38 -21.18
C PRO A 460 30.25 -0.75 -21.35
N GLN A 461 30.69 -1.95 -21.69
CA GLN A 461 29.85 -3.12 -21.83
C GLN A 461 29.17 -3.54 -20.48
N VAL A 462 29.78 -3.20 -19.33
CA VAL A 462 29.21 -3.48 -18.01
C VAL A 462 28.03 -2.54 -17.79
N ARG A 463 28.21 -1.25 -18.10
CA ARG A 463 27.15 -0.25 -18.02
C ARG A 463 25.99 -0.61 -18.97
N GLU A 464 26.28 -0.98 -20.23
CA GLU A 464 25.23 -1.40 -21.17
C GLU A 464 24.35 -2.54 -20.61
N ARG A 465 24.96 -3.50 -19.92
CA ARG A 465 24.23 -4.62 -19.31
C ARG A 465 23.40 -4.20 -18.09
N THR A 466 23.92 -3.31 -17.26
CA THR A 466 23.15 -2.77 -16.13
C THR A 466 22.02 -1.86 -16.60
N ASP A 467 22.22 -1.05 -17.63
CA ASP A 467 21.20 -0.20 -18.23
C ASP A 467 20.03 -0.99 -18.82
N ILE A 468 20.30 -2.16 -19.43
CA ILE A 468 19.23 -3.09 -19.88
C ILE A 468 18.40 -3.56 -18.69
N LEU A 469 19.03 -3.91 -17.57
CA LEU A 469 18.32 -4.35 -16.37
C LEU A 469 17.55 -3.21 -15.71
N ASP A 470 18.14 -2.03 -15.63
CA ASP A 470 17.54 -0.83 -15.07
C ASP A 470 16.32 -0.35 -15.87
N SER A 471 16.41 -0.32 -17.19
CA SER A 471 15.29 0.01 -18.08
C SER A 471 14.06 -0.91 -17.87
N VAL A 472 14.30 -2.21 -17.64
CA VAL A 472 13.24 -3.14 -17.23
C VAL A 472 12.79 -2.85 -15.80
N GLY A 473 13.71 -2.50 -14.91
CA GLY A 473 13.46 -2.12 -13.53
C GLY A 473 12.46 -0.97 -13.39
N ASN A 474 12.60 0.08 -14.20
CA ASN A 474 11.67 1.22 -14.19
C ASN A 474 10.25 0.85 -14.62
N THR A 475 10.12 -0.02 -15.63
CA THR A 475 8.81 -0.52 -16.04
C THR A 475 8.20 -1.39 -14.94
N THR A 476 8.98 -2.28 -14.33
CA THR A 476 8.48 -3.15 -13.26
C THR A 476 8.16 -2.37 -11.98
N ALA A 477 8.91 -1.32 -11.65
CA ALA A 477 8.62 -0.43 -10.54
C ALA A 477 7.29 0.31 -10.73
N ALA A 478 7.01 0.83 -11.94
CA ALA A 478 5.72 1.44 -12.23
C ALA A 478 4.57 0.42 -12.12
N VAL A 479 4.77 -0.81 -12.61
CA VAL A 479 3.82 -1.92 -12.54
C VAL A 479 3.56 -2.34 -11.08
N GLY A 480 4.61 -2.47 -10.26
CA GLY A 480 4.51 -2.80 -8.83
C GLY A 480 3.74 -1.75 -8.04
N LYS A 481 4.00 -0.46 -8.30
CA LYS A 481 3.24 0.65 -7.71
C LYS A 481 1.77 0.63 -8.16
N GLY A 482 1.48 0.36 -9.44
CA GLY A 482 0.12 0.19 -9.96
C GLY A 482 -0.62 -0.96 -9.27
N PHE A 483 0.04 -2.09 -9.05
CA PHE A 483 -0.48 -3.23 -8.28
C PHE A 483 -0.77 -2.84 -6.83
N ALA A 484 0.13 -2.10 -6.17
CA ALA A 484 -0.06 -1.61 -4.80
C ALA A 484 -1.27 -0.67 -4.68
N ILE A 485 -1.48 0.23 -5.66
CA ILE A 485 -2.65 1.12 -5.71
C ILE A 485 -3.94 0.33 -5.89
N ALA A 486 -3.95 -0.69 -6.76
CA ALA A 486 -5.08 -1.57 -6.98
C ALA A 486 -5.47 -2.32 -5.70
N SER A 487 -4.49 -2.87 -5.00
CA SER A 487 -4.72 -3.55 -3.73
C SER A 487 -5.25 -2.59 -2.66
N ALA A 488 -4.74 -1.35 -2.61
CA ALA A 488 -5.21 -0.35 -1.67
C ALA A 488 -6.68 0.03 -1.89
N ALA A 489 -7.11 0.13 -3.16
CA ALA A 489 -8.51 0.42 -3.49
C ALA A 489 -9.47 -0.67 -2.98
N LEU A 490 -9.14 -1.95 -3.22
CA LEU A 490 -9.96 -3.07 -2.74
C LEU A 490 -9.88 -3.25 -1.22
N THR A 491 -8.68 -3.08 -0.64
CA THR A 491 -8.47 -3.16 0.82
C THR A 491 -9.22 -2.05 1.56
N ALA A 492 -9.20 -0.83 1.02
CA ALA A 492 -9.91 0.30 1.62
C ALA A 492 -11.41 0.02 1.70
N LEU A 493 -12.00 -0.58 0.66
CA LEU A 493 -13.41 -0.94 0.67
C LEU A 493 -13.71 -2.06 1.69
N ALA A 494 -12.82 -3.04 1.82
CA ALA A 494 -12.95 -4.08 2.83
C ALA A 494 -12.86 -3.52 4.26
N LEU A 495 -11.89 -2.62 4.52
CA LEU A 495 -11.75 -1.91 5.79
C LEU A 495 -12.95 -0.99 6.06
N PHE A 496 -13.49 -0.38 5.03
CA PHE A 496 -14.67 0.46 5.10
C PHE A 496 -15.90 -0.35 5.50
N ALA A 497 -16.10 -1.53 4.89
CA ALA A 497 -17.17 -2.45 5.28
C ALA A 497 -17.00 -2.92 6.73
N ALA A 498 -15.77 -3.25 7.15
CA ALA A 498 -15.46 -3.60 8.53
C ALA A 498 -15.75 -2.43 9.49
N TYR A 499 -15.45 -1.20 9.08
CA TYR A 499 -15.76 0.01 9.84
C TYR A 499 -17.28 0.19 10.05
N VAL A 500 -18.08 0.10 8.99
CA VAL A 500 -19.55 0.16 9.06
C VAL A 500 -20.10 -0.89 10.01
N THR A 501 -19.56 -2.11 9.93
CA THR A 501 -19.94 -3.22 10.81
C THR A 501 -19.60 -2.95 12.29
N PHE A 502 -18.39 -2.45 12.57
CA PHE A 502 -17.93 -2.21 13.96
C PHE A 502 -18.61 -0.98 14.60
N THR A 503 -18.97 0.02 13.81
CA THR A 503 -19.72 1.19 14.32
C THR A 503 -21.20 0.91 14.49
N GLY A 504 -21.73 -0.17 13.92
CA GLY A 504 -23.16 -0.50 13.96
C GLY A 504 -24.07 0.44 13.16
N ILE A 505 -23.49 1.29 12.28
CA ILE A 505 -24.29 2.16 11.40
C ILE A 505 -24.86 1.37 10.22
N ASP A 506 -26.09 1.68 9.80
CA ASP A 506 -26.77 0.99 8.69
C ASP A 506 -26.14 1.25 7.31
N GLY A 507 -25.29 2.27 7.21
CA GLY A 507 -24.60 2.67 5.98
C GLY A 507 -24.19 4.13 6.01
N ILE A 508 -23.70 4.63 4.89
CA ILE A 508 -23.21 6.01 4.74
C ILE A 508 -24.15 6.75 3.80
N ASN A 509 -25.01 7.59 4.36
CA ASN A 509 -26.00 8.34 3.59
C ASN A 509 -25.43 9.68 3.10
N ILE A 510 -25.00 9.71 1.84
CA ILE A 510 -24.43 10.91 1.22
C ILE A 510 -25.42 12.07 1.03
N PHE A 511 -26.72 11.86 1.26
CA PHE A 511 -27.72 12.94 1.24
C PHE A 511 -27.73 13.74 2.55
N LYS A 512 -27.11 13.26 3.62
CA LYS A 512 -26.89 14.05 4.83
C LYS A 512 -25.82 15.11 4.58
N ALA A 513 -26.08 16.35 4.97
CA ALA A 513 -25.21 17.49 4.64
C ALA A 513 -23.83 17.39 5.30
N ASP A 514 -23.74 16.88 6.51
CA ASP A 514 -22.52 16.65 7.26
C ASP A 514 -21.66 15.54 6.61
N VAL A 515 -22.28 14.44 6.19
CA VAL A 515 -21.62 13.34 5.48
C VAL A 515 -21.08 13.83 4.13
N LEU A 516 -21.90 14.55 3.37
CA LEU A 516 -21.50 15.11 2.07
C LEU A 516 -20.36 16.13 2.24
N ALA A 517 -20.43 17.00 3.24
CA ALA A 517 -19.36 17.96 3.53
C ALA A 517 -18.03 17.24 3.84
N MET A 518 -18.06 16.18 4.68
CA MET A 518 -16.88 15.43 5.01
C MET A 518 -16.36 14.59 3.84
N LEU A 519 -17.20 14.15 2.92
CA LEU A 519 -16.78 13.52 1.67
C LEU A 519 -15.95 14.50 0.81
N PHE A 520 -16.35 15.77 0.70
CA PHE A 520 -15.56 16.79 -0.01
C PHE A 520 -14.21 17.05 0.70
N VAL A 521 -14.21 17.15 2.04
CA VAL A 521 -12.99 17.30 2.82
C VAL A 521 -12.06 16.11 2.57
N GLY A 522 -12.60 14.88 2.63
CA GLY A 522 -11.86 13.67 2.33
C GLY A 522 -11.27 13.67 0.91
N GLY A 523 -12.06 14.06 -0.10
CA GLY A 523 -11.60 14.17 -1.48
C GLY A 523 -10.49 15.21 -1.69
N MET A 524 -10.41 16.24 -0.85
CA MET A 524 -9.36 17.26 -0.88
C MET A 524 -8.03 16.74 -0.30
N ILE A 525 -8.05 15.86 0.69
CA ILE A 525 -6.85 15.44 1.43
C ILE A 525 -5.75 14.87 0.53
N PRO A 526 -6.01 13.94 -0.41
CA PRO A 526 -4.99 13.44 -1.33
C PRO A 526 -4.33 14.54 -2.16
N VAL A 527 -5.09 15.56 -2.55
CA VAL A 527 -4.59 16.71 -3.33
C VAL A 527 -3.64 17.55 -2.49
N VAL A 528 -4.04 17.89 -1.26
CA VAL A 528 -3.22 18.66 -0.32
C VAL A 528 -1.98 17.88 0.09
N PHE A 529 -2.11 16.59 0.36
CA PHE A 529 -0.98 15.72 0.66
C PHE A 529 0.04 15.72 -0.49
N SER A 530 -0.43 15.55 -1.74
CA SER A 530 0.42 15.63 -2.93
C SER A 530 1.15 16.95 -3.02
N ALA A 531 0.44 18.06 -2.82
CA ALA A 531 1.04 19.40 -2.86
C ALA A 531 2.15 19.56 -1.81
N LEU A 532 1.91 19.09 -0.58
CA LEU A 532 2.89 19.14 0.50
C LEU A 532 4.10 18.24 0.20
N ALA A 533 3.88 17.02 -0.27
CA ALA A 533 4.96 16.10 -0.64
C ALA A 533 5.85 16.69 -1.74
N MET A 534 5.25 17.24 -2.81
CA MET A 534 6.00 17.90 -3.89
C MET A 534 6.78 19.13 -3.40
N GLN A 535 6.17 19.97 -2.55
CA GLN A 535 6.88 21.11 -1.96
C GLN A 535 8.05 20.68 -1.08
N SER A 536 7.88 19.60 -0.33
CA SER A 536 8.92 19.03 0.52
C SER A 536 10.11 18.53 -0.31
N VAL A 537 9.85 17.81 -1.40
CA VAL A 537 10.90 17.40 -2.35
C VAL A 537 11.60 18.63 -2.95
N GLY A 538 10.84 19.63 -3.42
CA GLY A 538 11.41 20.83 -4.02
C GLY A 538 12.31 21.61 -3.06
N LYS A 539 11.93 21.74 -1.78
CA LYS A 539 12.77 22.38 -0.75
C LYS A 539 14.06 21.61 -0.49
N ALA A 540 13.94 20.28 -0.30
CA ALA A 540 15.08 19.43 -0.04
C ALA A 540 16.05 19.39 -1.24
N ALA A 541 15.51 19.31 -2.47
CA ALA A 541 16.29 19.40 -3.70
C ALA A 541 17.04 20.72 -3.85
N MET A 542 16.43 21.85 -3.47
CA MET A 542 17.08 23.16 -3.51
C MET A 542 18.28 23.24 -2.56
N GLU A 543 18.19 22.65 -1.36
CA GLU A 543 19.33 22.56 -0.44
C GLU A 543 20.47 21.73 -1.04
N MET A 544 20.15 20.63 -1.71
CA MET A 544 21.12 19.79 -2.43
C MET A 544 21.76 20.53 -3.59
N VAL A 545 20.98 21.19 -4.44
CA VAL A 545 21.47 22.02 -5.57
C VAL A 545 22.47 23.05 -5.10
N GLN A 546 22.17 23.75 -3.99
CA GLN A 546 23.09 24.76 -3.43
C GLN A 546 24.40 24.15 -2.96
N GLU A 547 24.35 22.96 -2.34
CA GLU A 547 25.55 22.27 -1.87
C GLU A 547 26.41 21.76 -3.04
N VAL A 548 25.82 21.17 -4.08
CA VAL A 548 26.54 20.71 -5.26
C VAL A 548 27.23 21.89 -5.97
N ARG A 549 26.50 23.02 -6.15
CA ARG A 549 27.07 24.26 -6.73
C ARG A 549 28.21 24.82 -5.87
N ARG A 550 28.07 24.77 -4.53
CA ARG A 550 29.12 25.17 -3.61
C ARG A 550 30.39 24.34 -3.83
N GLN A 551 30.23 23.02 -3.88
CA GLN A 551 31.37 22.13 -4.04
C GLN A 551 32.06 22.31 -5.39
N PHE A 552 31.30 22.46 -6.49
CA PHE A 552 31.87 22.73 -7.82
C PHE A 552 32.63 24.06 -7.86
N LYS A 553 32.25 25.06 -7.08
CA LYS A 553 32.91 26.35 -7.00
C LYS A 553 34.11 26.36 -6.05
N GLU A 554 34.00 25.69 -4.91
CA GLU A 554 34.96 25.83 -3.81
C GLU A 554 36.02 24.74 -3.77
N ILE A 555 35.76 23.53 -4.32
CA ILE A 555 36.72 22.43 -4.36
C ILE A 555 37.56 22.53 -5.65
N PRO A 556 38.85 22.88 -5.56
CA PRO A 556 39.67 23.04 -6.75
C PRO A 556 39.84 21.72 -7.50
N GLY A 557 39.62 21.76 -8.83
CA GLY A 557 39.83 20.61 -9.71
C GLY A 557 38.78 19.50 -9.57
N ILE A 558 37.63 19.76 -8.98
CA ILE A 558 36.54 18.75 -8.86
C ILE A 558 36.02 18.34 -10.24
N LEU A 559 35.76 19.31 -11.14
CA LEU A 559 35.27 19.04 -12.49
C LEU A 559 36.33 18.37 -13.39
N GLU A 560 37.60 18.53 -13.09
CA GLU A 560 38.70 17.84 -13.77
C GLU A 560 39.03 16.47 -13.16
N GLY A 561 38.26 16.00 -12.17
CA GLY A 561 38.46 14.72 -11.48
C GLY A 561 39.68 14.68 -10.55
N LYS A 562 40.24 15.85 -10.20
CA LYS A 562 41.40 15.97 -9.28
C LYS A 562 40.99 16.28 -7.84
N GLY A 563 39.88 17.00 -7.66
CA GLY A 563 39.30 17.29 -6.35
C GLY A 563 38.39 16.16 -5.90
N LYS A 564 38.38 15.81 -4.60
CA LYS A 564 37.49 14.79 -4.04
C LYS A 564 36.18 15.44 -3.56
N PRO A 565 35.01 14.99 -4.04
CA PRO A 565 33.72 15.46 -3.55
C PRO A 565 33.46 15.12 -2.08
N GLU A 566 32.73 15.97 -1.39
CA GLU A 566 32.29 15.76 0.01
C GLU A 566 30.92 15.02 0.02
N TYR A 567 30.90 13.75 -0.41
CA TYR A 567 29.66 12.95 -0.55
C TYR A 567 28.85 12.87 0.75
N ALA A 568 29.52 12.67 1.91
CA ALA A 568 28.86 12.55 3.21
C ALA A 568 28.02 13.77 3.57
N LYS A 569 28.39 14.96 3.08
CA LYS A 569 27.62 16.18 3.32
C LYS A 569 26.31 16.21 2.55
N CYS A 570 26.29 15.71 1.32
CA CYS A 570 25.07 15.57 0.53
C CYS A 570 24.12 14.55 1.18
N VAL A 571 24.64 13.41 1.68
CA VAL A 571 23.86 12.43 2.44
C VAL A 571 23.24 13.03 3.70
N ASP A 572 24.00 13.85 4.47
CA ASP A 572 23.52 14.51 5.68
C ASP A 572 22.42 15.54 5.39
N ILE A 573 22.57 16.32 4.31
CA ILE A 573 21.56 17.30 3.86
C ILE A 573 20.27 16.60 3.50
N SER A 574 20.29 15.59 2.61
CA SER A 574 19.10 14.83 2.24
C SER A 574 18.42 14.18 3.45
N THR A 575 19.22 13.61 4.37
CA THR A 575 18.70 12.99 5.59
C THR A 575 17.94 14.01 6.46
N LYS A 576 18.54 15.15 6.76
CA LYS A 576 17.92 16.19 7.60
C LYS A 576 16.67 16.79 6.98
N ALA A 577 16.73 17.07 5.68
CA ALA A 577 15.61 17.60 4.93
C ALA A 577 14.44 16.60 4.91
N ALA A 578 14.69 15.33 4.57
CA ALA A 578 13.68 14.31 4.53
C ALA A 578 12.97 14.11 5.88
N LEU A 579 13.73 13.98 6.97
CA LEU A 579 13.18 13.80 8.32
C LEU A 579 12.36 14.98 8.80
N LYS A 580 12.69 16.20 8.41
CA LYS A 580 11.93 17.39 8.75
C LYS A 580 10.65 17.51 7.92
N GLU A 581 10.77 17.35 6.60
CA GLU A 581 9.69 17.62 5.66
C GLU A 581 8.63 16.50 5.61
N MET A 582 8.92 15.26 6.04
CA MET A 582 7.95 14.18 6.09
C MET A 582 6.90 14.33 7.20
N LEU A 583 7.17 15.16 8.23
CA LEU A 583 6.30 15.25 9.40
C LEU A 583 4.92 15.82 9.07
N LEU A 584 4.87 16.92 8.32
CA LEU A 584 3.60 17.60 8.05
C LEU A 584 2.64 16.75 7.21
N PRO A 585 3.04 16.15 6.08
CA PRO A 585 2.19 15.22 5.32
C PRO A 585 1.72 14.03 6.16
N GLY A 586 2.63 13.44 6.96
CA GLY A 586 2.32 12.31 7.82
C GLY A 586 1.30 12.66 8.91
N LEU A 587 1.47 13.79 9.60
CA LEU A 587 0.56 14.22 10.67
C LEU A 587 -0.85 14.56 10.14
N ILE A 588 -0.97 15.18 8.97
CA ILE A 588 -2.29 15.46 8.37
C ILE A 588 -3.04 14.16 8.12
N THR A 589 -2.38 13.13 7.60
CA THR A 589 -2.99 11.83 7.33
C THR A 589 -3.56 11.17 8.59
N ILE A 590 -2.87 11.31 9.73
CA ILE A 590 -3.25 10.67 11.00
C ILE A 590 -4.27 11.51 11.77
N ILE A 591 -4.03 12.81 11.89
CA ILE A 591 -4.83 13.69 12.75
C ILE A 591 -6.21 13.97 12.16
N THR A 592 -6.31 14.13 10.84
CA THR A 592 -7.57 14.57 10.21
C THR A 592 -8.71 13.56 10.42
N PRO A 593 -8.57 12.23 10.17
CA PRO A 593 -9.65 11.28 10.43
C PRO A 593 -10.03 11.21 11.91
N ILE A 594 -9.05 11.34 12.82
CA ILE A 594 -9.32 11.37 14.27
C ILE A 594 -10.18 12.57 14.64
N LEU A 595 -9.81 13.76 14.16
CA LEU A 595 -10.59 14.98 14.43
C LEU A 595 -12.00 14.89 13.86
N ILE A 596 -12.16 14.38 12.64
CA ILE A 596 -13.46 14.24 12.00
C ILE A 596 -14.33 13.26 12.79
N GLY A 597 -13.81 12.10 13.15
CA GLY A 597 -14.53 11.12 13.95
C GLY A 597 -15.01 11.70 15.29
N LEU A 598 -14.11 12.35 16.02
CA LEU A 598 -14.44 12.94 17.35
C LEU A 598 -15.41 14.13 17.28
N LEU A 599 -15.36 14.94 16.22
CA LEU A 599 -16.19 16.15 16.11
C LEU A 599 -17.53 15.92 15.41
N PHE A 600 -17.61 14.97 14.48
CA PHE A 600 -18.76 14.77 13.61
C PHE A 600 -19.39 13.37 13.75
N GLY A 601 -18.70 12.41 14.37
CA GLY A 601 -19.21 11.05 14.56
C GLY A 601 -18.92 10.07 13.44
N ALA A 602 -19.52 8.87 13.53
CA ALA A 602 -19.19 7.72 12.68
C ALA A 602 -19.56 7.92 11.20
N GLU A 603 -20.78 8.34 10.92
CA GLU A 603 -21.25 8.41 9.53
C GLU A 603 -20.53 9.48 8.70
N PRO A 604 -20.28 10.72 9.20
CA PRO A 604 -19.44 11.71 8.51
C PRO A 604 -17.98 11.26 8.34
N LEU A 605 -17.39 10.53 9.30
CA LEU A 605 -16.07 9.94 9.13
C LEU A 605 -16.08 8.92 7.98
N GLY A 606 -17.13 8.14 7.84
CA GLY A 606 -17.33 7.25 6.69
C GLY A 606 -17.36 8.01 5.37
N GLY A 607 -18.08 9.14 5.30
CA GLY A 607 -18.08 10.02 4.13
C GLY A 607 -16.69 10.55 3.79
N TYR A 608 -15.93 10.97 4.81
CA TYR A 608 -14.53 11.41 4.66
C TYR A 608 -13.64 10.29 4.09
N MET A 609 -13.72 9.08 4.64
CA MET A 609 -12.93 7.92 4.17
C MET A 609 -13.26 7.59 2.71
N ALA A 610 -14.54 7.65 2.30
CA ALA A 610 -14.95 7.46 0.92
C ALA A 610 -14.32 8.52 0.00
N GLY A 611 -14.32 9.78 0.41
CA GLY A 611 -13.67 10.88 -0.33
C GLY A 611 -12.17 10.67 -0.51
N VAL A 612 -11.46 10.31 0.57
CA VAL A 612 -10.02 9.98 0.53
C VAL A 612 -9.75 8.82 -0.41
N CYS A 613 -10.56 7.75 -0.36
CA CYS A 613 -10.37 6.57 -1.19
C CYS A 613 -10.51 6.90 -2.68
N VAL A 614 -11.62 7.52 -3.08
CA VAL A 614 -11.91 7.82 -4.50
C VAL A 614 -10.89 8.79 -5.09
N SER A 615 -10.62 9.90 -4.40
CA SER A 615 -9.64 10.89 -4.86
C SER A 615 -8.22 10.33 -4.83
N GLY A 616 -7.84 9.63 -3.75
CA GLY A 616 -6.50 9.07 -3.57
C GLY A 616 -6.13 8.04 -4.62
N VAL A 617 -7.05 7.14 -4.98
CA VAL A 617 -6.83 6.14 -6.05
C VAL A 617 -6.58 6.82 -7.39
N MET A 618 -7.39 7.81 -7.75
CA MET A 618 -7.22 8.54 -9.03
C MET A 618 -5.89 9.30 -9.06
N TRP A 619 -5.54 10.00 -7.99
CA TRP A 619 -4.28 10.73 -7.89
C TRP A 619 -3.07 9.81 -7.91
N ALA A 620 -3.12 8.67 -7.22
CA ALA A 620 -2.05 7.69 -7.21
C ALA A 620 -1.76 7.13 -8.60
N ILE A 621 -2.81 6.71 -9.35
CA ILE A 621 -2.66 6.19 -10.72
C ILE A 621 -2.11 7.26 -11.65
N PHE A 622 -2.69 8.47 -11.60
CA PHE A 622 -2.25 9.60 -12.41
C PHE A 622 -0.76 9.87 -12.22
N GLN A 623 -0.33 10.04 -10.96
CA GLN A 623 1.04 10.39 -10.63
C GLN A 623 2.04 9.28 -10.96
N ASN A 624 1.72 8.03 -10.60
CA ASN A 624 2.57 6.90 -10.91
C ASN A 624 2.80 6.74 -12.41
N ASN A 625 1.73 6.81 -13.19
CA ASN A 625 1.83 6.57 -14.63
C ASN A 625 2.40 7.76 -15.41
N ALA A 626 2.12 8.99 -14.97
CA ALA A 626 2.77 10.18 -15.55
C ALA A 626 4.29 10.15 -15.30
N GLY A 627 4.72 9.93 -14.05
CA GLY A 627 6.12 9.89 -13.69
C GLY A 627 6.87 8.76 -14.39
N GLY A 628 6.32 7.54 -14.40
CA GLY A 628 6.93 6.40 -15.10
C GLY A 628 7.00 6.58 -16.63
N ALA A 629 6.03 7.30 -17.23
CA ALA A 629 6.05 7.60 -18.64
C ALA A 629 7.12 8.65 -19.01
N TRP A 630 7.32 9.69 -18.18
CA TRP A 630 8.39 10.68 -18.38
C TRP A 630 9.78 10.08 -18.25
N ASP A 631 10.00 9.24 -17.22
CA ASP A 631 11.28 8.57 -17.01
C ASP A 631 11.66 7.70 -18.23
N ASN A 632 10.76 6.86 -18.70
CA ASN A 632 11.00 6.05 -19.87
C ASN A 632 11.04 6.88 -21.19
N ALA A 633 10.43 8.05 -21.23
CA ALA A 633 10.64 8.98 -22.35
C ALA A 633 12.07 9.54 -22.36
N LYS A 634 12.65 9.90 -21.19
CA LYS A 634 14.06 10.29 -21.05
C LYS A 634 14.99 9.17 -21.50
N LYS A 635 14.78 7.94 -21.00
CA LYS A 635 15.58 6.76 -21.37
C LYS A 635 15.50 6.37 -22.84
N SER A 636 14.42 6.72 -23.54
CA SER A 636 14.33 6.54 -24.99
C SER A 636 15.42 7.31 -25.75
N PHE A 637 15.81 8.50 -25.28
CA PHE A 637 16.90 9.27 -25.89
C PHE A 637 18.28 8.70 -25.56
N GLU A 638 18.44 8.05 -24.44
CA GLU A 638 19.70 7.40 -24.05
C GLU A 638 20.01 6.21 -24.96
N ALA A 639 18.98 5.43 -25.30
CA ALA A 639 19.08 4.34 -26.30
C ALA A 639 19.15 4.83 -27.75
N GLY A 640 18.77 6.08 -28.00
CA GLY A 640 18.58 6.63 -29.35
C GLY A 640 17.17 6.36 -29.88
N VAL A 641 16.47 7.41 -30.26
CA VAL A 641 15.09 7.35 -30.75
C VAL A 641 14.91 8.17 -32.02
N GLU A 642 14.11 7.67 -32.94
CA GLU A 642 13.77 8.38 -34.16
C GLU A 642 12.62 9.36 -33.94
N ILE A 643 12.83 10.64 -34.26
CA ILE A 643 11.83 11.69 -34.23
C ILE A 643 11.81 12.35 -35.63
N ASP A 644 10.65 12.34 -36.27
CA ASP A 644 10.43 12.95 -37.60
C ASP A 644 11.43 12.51 -38.66
N GLY A 645 11.93 11.26 -38.56
CA GLY A 645 12.87 10.67 -39.51
C GLY A 645 14.36 10.92 -39.19
N GLU A 646 14.66 11.57 -38.06
CA GLU A 646 16.01 11.81 -37.57
C GLU A 646 16.28 11.07 -36.27
N MET A 647 17.42 10.37 -36.20
CA MET A 647 17.86 9.73 -34.95
C MET A 647 18.33 10.76 -33.94
N THR A 648 17.69 10.80 -32.80
CA THR A 648 17.95 11.74 -31.70
C THR A 648 18.50 10.98 -30.49
N PHE A 649 19.57 11.50 -29.92
CA PHE A 649 20.32 10.85 -28.84
C PHE A 649 20.45 11.72 -27.60
N LYS A 650 21.05 11.14 -26.55
CA LYS A 650 21.45 11.80 -25.31
C LYS A 650 22.20 13.10 -25.59
N GLY A 651 21.90 14.18 -24.85
CA GLY A 651 22.51 15.50 -24.98
C GLY A 651 21.82 16.44 -25.99
N SER A 652 20.85 15.96 -26.80
CA SER A 652 20.03 16.82 -27.66
C SER A 652 19.10 17.74 -26.88
N GLU A 653 18.58 18.81 -27.49
CA GLU A 653 17.60 19.70 -26.86
C GLU A 653 16.30 18.97 -26.48
N ALA A 654 15.88 17.98 -27.30
CA ALA A 654 14.75 17.13 -26.98
C ALA A 654 15.03 16.25 -25.74
N HIS A 655 16.25 15.72 -25.61
CA HIS A 655 16.64 15.00 -24.39
C HIS A 655 16.62 15.89 -23.16
N LYS A 656 17.12 17.13 -23.24
CA LYS A 656 17.05 18.08 -22.12
C LYS A 656 15.60 18.41 -21.71
N ALA A 657 14.70 18.51 -22.70
CA ALA A 657 13.27 18.68 -22.45
C ALA A 657 12.68 17.45 -21.75
N ALA A 658 13.08 16.23 -22.13
CA ALA A 658 12.67 14.99 -21.49
C ALA A 658 13.20 14.89 -20.05
N VAL A 659 14.45 15.27 -19.78
CA VAL A 659 15.01 15.38 -18.42
C VAL A 659 14.20 16.33 -17.55
N THR A 660 13.79 17.49 -18.10
CA THR A 660 12.92 18.42 -17.36
C THR A 660 11.57 17.79 -17.00
N GLY A 661 10.98 17.02 -17.92
CA GLY A 661 9.73 16.30 -17.67
C GLY A 661 9.88 15.22 -16.59
N ASP A 662 10.97 14.47 -16.64
CA ASP A 662 11.29 13.46 -15.63
C ASP A 662 11.48 14.09 -14.24
N THR A 663 12.22 15.20 -14.15
CA THR A 663 12.36 15.98 -12.90
C THR A 663 11.00 16.40 -12.30
N VAL A 664 9.99 16.72 -13.13
CA VAL A 664 8.62 16.98 -12.68
C VAL A 664 7.92 15.69 -12.26
N GLY A 665 8.18 14.59 -12.95
CA GLY A 665 7.60 13.27 -12.70
C GLY A 665 8.14 12.56 -11.47
N ASP A 666 9.38 12.83 -11.08
CA ASP A 666 10.06 12.19 -9.96
C ASP A 666 9.31 12.30 -8.62
N PRO A 667 8.90 13.50 -8.15
CA PRO A 667 8.08 13.60 -6.96
C PRO A 667 6.73 12.88 -7.08
N PHE A 668 6.20 12.72 -8.29
CA PHE A 668 4.95 12.02 -8.54
C PHE A 668 5.10 10.51 -8.36
N LYS A 669 6.07 9.90 -9.08
CA LYS A 669 6.20 8.43 -9.13
C LYS A 669 6.83 7.84 -7.86
N ASP A 670 7.69 8.58 -7.15
CA ASP A 670 8.54 8.03 -6.10
C ASP A 670 8.23 8.57 -4.69
N THR A 671 7.51 9.69 -4.57
CA THR A 671 7.15 10.26 -3.26
C THR A 671 5.63 10.31 -3.08
N SER A 672 4.93 11.16 -3.82
CA SER A 672 3.52 11.45 -3.62
C SER A 672 2.62 10.27 -4.04
N GLY A 673 2.78 9.76 -5.26
CA GLY A 673 1.95 8.68 -5.81
C GLY A 673 1.93 7.42 -4.93
N PRO A 674 3.09 6.82 -4.60
CA PRO A 674 3.14 5.65 -3.73
C PRO A 674 2.63 5.90 -2.31
N SER A 675 2.80 7.10 -1.78
CA SER A 675 2.31 7.44 -0.43
C SER A 675 0.79 7.53 -0.34
N MET A 676 0.10 7.75 -1.49
CA MET A 676 -1.37 7.76 -1.54
C MET A 676 -1.97 6.42 -1.14
N ASN A 677 -1.35 5.30 -1.52
CA ASN A 677 -1.85 3.97 -1.17
C ASN A 677 -1.83 3.73 0.35
N ILE A 678 -0.82 4.26 1.03
CA ILE A 678 -0.74 4.20 2.49
C ILE A 678 -1.76 5.16 3.12
N LEU A 679 -1.86 6.39 2.61
CA LEU A 679 -2.83 7.39 3.08
C LEU A 679 -4.26 6.83 3.06
N ILE A 680 -4.67 6.18 1.97
CA ILE A 680 -5.99 5.58 1.82
C ILE A 680 -6.24 4.51 2.89
N LYS A 681 -5.33 3.55 3.03
CA LYS A 681 -5.47 2.42 3.96
C LYS A 681 -5.36 2.86 5.41
N LEU A 682 -4.40 3.72 5.73
CA LEU A 682 -4.19 4.22 7.09
C LEU A 682 -5.41 5.03 7.58
N THR A 683 -6.01 5.84 6.71
CA THR A 683 -7.26 6.54 7.02
C THR A 683 -8.38 5.56 7.40
N CYS A 684 -8.56 4.49 6.62
CA CYS A 684 -9.57 3.47 6.91
C CYS A 684 -9.24 2.66 8.18
N LEU A 685 -7.96 2.37 8.43
CA LEU A 685 -7.52 1.69 9.65
C LEU A 685 -7.72 2.55 10.90
N ILE A 686 -7.45 3.85 10.82
CA ILE A 686 -7.74 4.78 11.92
C ILE A 686 -9.25 4.78 12.19
N GLY A 687 -10.08 4.86 11.15
CA GLY A 687 -11.53 4.73 11.28
C GLY A 687 -11.91 3.42 11.98
N LEU A 688 -11.36 2.29 11.54
CA LEU A 688 -11.64 0.98 12.13
C LEU A 688 -11.26 0.90 13.62
N VAL A 689 -10.09 1.43 14.00
CA VAL A 689 -9.63 1.46 15.40
C VAL A 689 -10.45 2.44 16.23
N MET A 690 -11.00 3.49 15.62
CA MET A 690 -11.89 4.43 16.29
C MET A 690 -13.36 3.95 16.35
N ALA A 691 -13.73 2.95 15.57
CA ALA A 691 -15.12 2.49 15.46
C ALA A 691 -15.77 2.20 16.82
N PRO A 692 -15.11 1.52 17.78
CA PRO A 692 -15.69 1.29 19.11
C PRO A 692 -15.94 2.57 19.93
N LEU A 693 -15.18 3.64 19.65
CA LEU A 693 -15.34 4.95 20.30
C LEU A 693 -16.50 5.76 19.68
N LEU A 694 -16.84 5.47 18.43
CA LEU A 694 -17.81 6.24 17.64
C LEU A 694 -19.16 5.53 17.50
N GLY A 695 -19.21 4.22 17.68
CA GLY A 695 -20.45 3.47 17.78
C GLY A 695 -21.18 3.86 19.05
N ASP A 696 -22.49 3.96 18.99
CA ASP A 696 -23.31 4.04 20.19
C ASP A 696 -23.06 2.75 20.99
N GLY A 697 -22.24 2.86 22.04
CA GLY A 697 -21.91 1.73 22.89
C GLY A 697 -23.20 1.06 23.34
N HIS A 698 -23.42 -0.15 22.83
CA HIS A 698 -24.62 -0.94 23.03
C HIS A 698 -25.90 -0.24 22.53
N SER A 699 -26.24 -0.39 21.24
CA SER A 699 -27.62 -0.69 20.95
C SER A 699 -27.89 -2.00 21.71
N SER A 700 -28.57 -1.92 22.83
CA SER A 700 -29.20 -3.09 23.42
C SER A 700 -29.87 -3.81 22.25
N ASP A 701 -29.35 -5.01 21.88
CA ASP A 701 -29.92 -5.76 20.78
C ASP A 701 -31.37 -5.97 21.07
N VAL A 702 -32.25 -5.25 20.36
CA VAL A 702 -33.68 -5.41 20.50
C VAL A 702 -34.02 -6.74 19.85
N LEU A 703 -34.08 -7.78 20.66
CA LEU A 703 -34.33 -9.14 20.22
C LEU A 703 -35.74 -9.33 19.68
N HIS A 704 -36.69 -8.65 20.29
CA HIS A 704 -38.09 -8.74 19.91
C HIS A 704 -38.89 -7.49 20.32
N VAL A 705 -39.78 -7.03 19.45
CA VAL A 705 -40.71 -5.95 19.70
C VAL A 705 -42.11 -6.43 19.39
N GLU A 706 -42.96 -6.46 20.40
CA GLU A 706 -44.35 -6.82 20.25
C GLU A 706 -45.25 -5.62 20.64
N VAL A 707 -46.10 -5.23 19.71
CA VAL A 707 -47.10 -4.18 19.92
C VAL A 707 -48.49 -4.82 19.92
N GLN A 708 -49.15 -4.85 21.05
CA GLN A 708 -50.54 -5.31 21.16
C GLN A 708 -51.47 -4.14 21.38
N MET A 709 -52.53 -4.01 20.58
CA MET A 709 -53.56 -3.00 20.73
C MET A 709 -54.90 -3.67 20.95
N GLU A 710 -55.49 -3.41 22.10
CA GLU A 710 -56.86 -3.82 22.44
C GLU A 710 -57.81 -2.61 22.42
N ARG A 711 -58.96 -2.74 21.78
CA ARG A 711 -60.01 -1.72 21.85
C ARG A 711 -61.03 -2.10 22.95
N THR A 712 -61.34 -1.15 23.81
CA THR A 712 -62.37 -1.28 24.82
C THR A 712 -63.72 -0.80 24.29
N ASP A 713 -64.83 -1.25 24.87
CA ASP A 713 -66.19 -0.99 24.41
C ASP A 713 -66.65 0.49 24.48
N GLU A 714 -65.83 1.40 25.04
CA GLU A 714 -66.09 2.84 25.16
C GLU A 714 -65.31 3.72 24.14
N GLY A 715 -64.69 3.12 23.09
CA GLY A 715 -63.91 3.88 22.10
C GLY A 715 -62.50 4.24 22.57
N MET A 716 -62.09 3.76 23.69
CA MET A 716 -60.70 3.84 24.21
C MET A 716 -59.88 2.65 23.70
N ALA A 717 -58.62 2.84 23.59
CA ALA A 717 -57.64 1.78 23.25
C ALA A 717 -56.58 1.63 24.35
N LYS A 718 -56.16 0.42 24.55
CA LYS A 718 -55.01 0.08 25.40
C LYS A 718 -53.92 -0.51 24.50
N GLY A 719 -52.73 0.12 24.50
CA GLY A 719 -51.55 -0.35 23.77
C GLY A 719 -50.51 -0.87 24.74
N THR A 720 -49.96 -2.02 24.46
CA THR A 720 -48.84 -2.58 25.19
C THR A 720 -47.65 -2.72 24.21
N LEU A 721 -46.56 -2.04 24.54
CA LEU A 721 -45.28 -2.17 23.84
C LEU A 721 -44.34 -3.03 24.70
N THR A 722 -44.01 -4.22 24.22
CA THR A 722 -43.05 -5.11 24.84
C THR A 722 -41.78 -5.06 24.02
N VAL A 723 -40.66 -4.68 24.63
CA VAL A 723 -39.33 -4.67 24.00
C VAL A 723 -38.44 -5.59 24.80
N VAL A 724 -37.96 -6.63 24.15
CA VAL A 724 -36.97 -7.56 24.71
C VAL A 724 -35.60 -7.15 24.19
N THR A 725 -34.71 -6.80 25.09
CA THR A 725 -33.34 -6.43 24.79
C THR A 725 -32.37 -7.44 25.38
N ASP A 726 -31.30 -7.76 24.66
CA ASP A 726 -30.16 -8.48 25.24
C ASP A 726 -29.27 -7.48 25.96
N GLN A 727 -29.14 -7.61 27.27
CA GLN A 727 -28.18 -6.87 28.08
C GLN A 727 -27.22 -7.89 28.70
N ASP A 728 -25.99 -7.92 28.18
CA ASP A 728 -24.93 -8.79 28.70
C ASP A 728 -25.25 -10.31 28.67
N GLY A 729 -25.94 -10.79 27.64
CA GLY A 729 -26.34 -12.18 27.50
C GLY A 729 -27.58 -12.56 28.37
N GLN A 730 -28.31 -11.58 28.91
CA GLN A 730 -29.58 -11.77 29.57
C GLN A 730 -30.71 -11.03 28.84
N GLU A 731 -31.77 -11.77 28.53
CA GLU A 731 -32.97 -11.16 27.98
C GLU A 731 -33.65 -10.28 29.02
N VAL A 732 -33.69 -8.98 28.77
CA VAL A 732 -34.40 -8.00 29.64
C VAL A 732 -35.66 -7.56 28.91
N GLU A 733 -36.82 -7.89 29.50
CA GLU A 733 -38.11 -7.50 28.96
C GLU A 733 -38.55 -6.18 29.56
N GLN A 734 -38.80 -5.17 28.73
CA GLN A 734 -39.39 -3.90 29.09
C GLN A 734 -40.79 -3.79 28.53
N VAL A 735 -41.80 -3.65 29.40
CA VAL A 735 -43.20 -3.51 29.01
C VAL A 735 -43.70 -2.10 29.36
N LYS A 736 -44.11 -1.35 28.34
CA LYS A 736 -44.77 -0.06 28.51
C LYS A 736 -46.26 -0.16 28.11
N VAL A 737 -47.16 0.30 28.94
CA VAL A 737 -48.62 0.26 28.70
C VAL A 737 -49.15 1.68 28.55
N PHE A 738 -49.93 1.91 27.52
CA PHE A 738 -50.55 3.19 27.15
C PHE A 738 -52.06 3.04 27.11
N GLU A 739 -52.81 4.01 27.66
CA GLU A 739 -54.30 4.04 27.63
C GLU A 739 -54.75 5.42 27.15
N GLY A 740 -55.68 5.45 26.21
CA GLY A 740 -56.21 6.68 25.61
C GLY A 740 -57.05 6.41 24.40
N THR A 741 -57.30 7.41 23.57
CA THR A 741 -57.90 7.19 22.26
C THR A 741 -56.92 6.41 21.35
N ALA A 742 -57.42 5.72 20.33
CA ALA A 742 -56.59 4.90 19.45
C ALA A 742 -55.44 5.71 18.79
N THR A 743 -55.67 6.99 18.52
CA THR A 743 -54.67 7.90 17.94
C THR A 743 -53.61 8.30 18.99
N GLU A 744 -53.99 8.64 20.19
CA GLU A 744 -53.08 9.00 21.30
C GLU A 744 -52.20 7.81 21.68
N VAL A 745 -52.79 6.61 21.76
CA VAL A 745 -52.03 5.38 22.06
C VAL A 745 -51.01 5.06 20.94
N GLN A 746 -51.39 5.24 19.69
CA GLN A 746 -50.49 5.03 18.56
C GLN A 746 -49.33 6.05 18.52
N GLU A 747 -49.61 7.33 18.82
CA GLU A 747 -48.54 8.35 18.94
C GLU A 747 -47.60 8.08 20.11
N ALA A 748 -48.15 7.66 21.28
CA ALA A 748 -47.37 7.33 22.46
C ALA A 748 -46.48 6.10 22.25
N ILE A 749 -46.97 5.05 21.54
CA ILE A 749 -46.18 3.88 21.15
C ILE A 749 -45.06 4.29 20.21
N THR A 750 -45.35 5.08 19.16
CA THR A 750 -44.36 5.55 18.20
C THR A 750 -43.26 6.39 18.86
N THR A 751 -43.64 7.22 19.85
CA THR A 751 -42.68 8.00 20.64
C THR A 751 -41.80 7.10 21.51
N ALA A 752 -42.40 6.10 22.18
CA ALA A 752 -41.68 5.16 23.01
C ALA A 752 -40.78 4.21 22.18
N GLU A 753 -41.20 3.79 20.98
CA GLU A 753 -40.35 3.08 20.01
C GLU A 753 -39.11 3.90 19.65
N SER A 754 -39.31 5.21 19.41
CA SER A 754 -38.19 6.12 19.09
C SER A 754 -37.24 6.35 20.29
N GLU A 755 -37.79 6.47 21.51
CA GLU A 755 -36.98 6.62 22.73
C GLU A 755 -36.17 5.36 23.07
N LEU A 756 -36.67 4.20 22.71
CA LEU A 756 -36.02 2.89 22.91
C LEU A 756 -35.14 2.45 21.73
N GLY A 757 -34.95 3.31 20.74
CA GLY A 757 -34.11 3.03 19.57
C GLY A 757 -34.71 2.01 18.59
N VAL A 758 -36.02 1.71 18.71
CA VAL A 758 -36.75 0.79 17.84
C VAL A 758 -37.09 1.52 16.54
N THR A 759 -36.35 1.33 15.49
CA THR A 759 -36.71 1.80 14.14
C THR A 759 -37.62 0.78 13.45
N LYS A 760 -38.80 1.20 13.02
CA LYS A 760 -39.65 0.35 12.17
C LYS A 760 -38.90 -0.07 10.91
N LYS A 761 -38.72 -1.38 10.74
CA LYS A 761 -38.39 -1.97 9.45
C LYS A 761 -39.53 -1.81 8.47
#